data_38f705151adca5b08eb010877315f246
#
_entry.id   38f705151adca5b08eb010877315f246
#
_cell.length_a   1.000
_cell.length_b   1.000
_cell.length_c   1.000
_cell.angle_alpha   90.00
_cell.angle_beta   90.00
_cell.angle_gamma   90.00
#
_symmetry.space_group_name_H-M   'P 1'
#
loop_
_entity.id
_entity.type
_entity.pdbx_description
1 polymer ?
#
loop_
_entity_poly.entity_id
_entity_poly.type
_entity_poly.pdbx_seq_one_letter_code
_entity_poly.pdbx_strand_id
1 'polypeptide(L)'
;MPTYHEVMTTDLATLTTAAERWDGMAKEFQKQETAYRRDVHGIAMGQTWQGLSADAASSRFDVTLKEFQYAQTEAKAVASLLRDAHAQFVGLRGKLKGARDEAVHAGMRVSDQGVVSYDTEKLSQGERMALAHDPDYRTSVRKSVGSWQERIDQLVKDVEDADKGVEIAFAAVVVDSDIADGTINGFNGRAQGDIEKYEAEEAKDIALRVDSGKASAADYRELRRLFHDNAGDTAFSRTLLDDLGARGTLNLSNTLESLAHYDDTKQSGRYLDIQQGLATTLATATHDPHSDFYERFRTEMRKAGTEQFTLDGLSPIPDERVRGYQSLVTLMQQGHGYSGQFLEDTADDVRHAEESYAAAGHTESVWALRDDFTGKDRGWFANDPLDGVLGIMSGDPATSTEYLDPARNDNLDYLLHGRNWDTVVDHYATPPGGTTTGPPVTVEDGDVRKGFGAALEAATTGDVPGSYHPVGEHTVPQARILQHTINTLYSANQAQELPTNLATPLAHVLTSYTPDTHGVYAESSSRYDIDWDSSGSVWSDKDGAHLAVGHQRLAAVMRGIADDPQAFGHLYGAEQQYAHQVLADIPQGAGDKTIQDRVVDSSRAMGAYDGIRSDVIFDERFQKTQWAADFNHGIGASLSTALMFNPVSDLSPVGDLATRTVDVWAYESNKEHVAEANLAATQQNAETYDAGQHDVEHLVRAWANSRGHDIDSDYTQYFVHAGQDQYDFGRNHTLNTLRSDR
;
A
#
# COMPACT_ATOMS: atom_id res chain seq x y z
N MET A 1 -29.31 -1.33 -24.50
CA MET A 1 -28.83 -2.35 -23.50
C MET A 1 -29.05 -3.72 -24.07
N PRO A 2 -27.99 -4.46 -24.38
CA PRO A 2 -28.15 -5.86 -24.78
C PRO A 2 -28.69 -6.66 -23.58
N THR A 3 -29.58 -7.61 -23.88
CA THR A 3 -30.08 -8.54 -22.87
C THR A 3 -29.10 -9.71 -22.71
N TYR A 4 -29.15 -10.39 -21.57
CA TYR A 4 -28.39 -11.63 -21.36
C TYR A 4 -28.55 -12.62 -22.52
N HIS A 5 -29.80 -12.78 -23.00
CA HIS A 5 -30.11 -13.68 -24.10
C HIS A 5 -29.44 -13.27 -25.41
N GLU A 6 -29.42 -11.98 -25.73
CA GLU A 6 -28.78 -11.46 -26.95
C GLU A 6 -27.27 -11.67 -26.87
N VAL A 7 -26.62 -11.37 -25.74
CA VAL A 7 -25.19 -11.59 -25.56
C VAL A 7 -24.81 -13.06 -25.77
N MET A 8 -25.65 -13.98 -25.27
CA MET A 8 -25.38 -15.42 -25.35
C MET A 8 -25.64 -16.03 -26.73
N THR A 9 -26.51 -15.43 -27.54
CA THR A 9 -26.99 -16.02 -28.79
C THR A 9 -26.55 -15.31 -30.07
N THR A 10 -26.04 -14.05 -29.97
CA THR A 10 -25.59 -13.28 -31.14
C THR A 10 -24.45 -14.00 -31.87
N ASP A 11 -24.59 -14.06 -33.22
CA ASP A 11 -23.52 -14.60 -34.08
C ASP A 11 -22.41 -13.54 -34.31
N LEU A 12 -21.34 -13.64 -33.52
CA LEU A 12 -20.18 -12.74 -33.61
C LEU A 12 -19.30 -12.98 -34.84
N ALA A 13 -19.47 -14.11 -35.57
CA ALA A 13 -18.67 -14.40 -36.79
C ALA A 13 -18.99 -13.41 -37.93
N THR A 14 -20.11 -12.70 -37.85
CA THR A 14 -20.44 -11.63 -38.80
C THR A 14 -19.41 -10.49 -38.76
N LEU A 15 -18.82 -10.18 -37.60
CA LEU A 15 -17.77 -9.13 -37.43
C LEU A 15 -16.50 -9.52 -38.20
N THR A 16 -16.03 -10.76 -38.08
CA THR A 16 -14.85 -11.23 -38.81
C THR A 16 -15.08 -11.26 -40.31
N THR A 17 -16.29 -11.68 -40.75
CA THR A 17 -16.70 -11.63 -42.17
C THR A 17 -16.71 -10.20 -42.71
N ALA A 18 -17.20 -9.24 -41.92
CA ALA A 18 -17.16 -7.81 -42.27
C ALA A 18 -15.72 -7.29 -42.36
N ALA A 19 -14.86 -7.66 -41.41
CA ALA A 19 -13.43 -7.30 -41.44
C ALA A 19 -12.71 -7.79 -42.70
N GLU A 20 -12.96 -9.02 -43.13
CA GLU A 20 -12.42 -9.57 -44.40
C GLU A 20 -12.86 -8.77 -45.64
N ARG A 21 -14.09 -8.27 -45.64
CA ARG A 21 -14.60 -7.43 -46.75
C ARG A 21 -13.90 -6.07 -46.76
N TRP A 22 -13.65 -5.45 -45.59
CA TRP A 22 -12.92 -4.21 -45.48
C TRP A 22 -11.47 -4.37 -45.92
N ASP A 23 -10.79 -5.47 -45.57
CA ASP A 23 -9.46 -5.79 -46.10
C ASP A 23 -9.47 -5.97 -47.63
N GLY A 24 -10.53 -6.55 -48.15
CA GLY A 24 -10.75 -6.64 -49.60
C GLY A 24 -10.84 -5.25 -50.25
N MET A 25 -11.59 -4.34 -49.62
CA MET A 25 -11.73 -2.95 -50.08
C MET A 25 -10.40 -2.19 -50.02
N ALA A 26 -9.62 -2.35 -48.93
CA ALA A 26 -8.27 -1.75 -48.85
C ALA A 26 -7.35 -2.20 -50.02
N LYS A 27 -7.39 -3.49 -50.38
CA LYS A 27 -6.66 -4.05 -51.53
C LYS A 27 -7.13 -3.46 -52.86
N GLU A 28 -8.44 -3.21 -53.03
CA GLU A 28 -8.94 -2.54 -54.24
C GLU A 28 -8.49 -1.07 -54.31
N PHE A 29 -8.50 -0.33 -53.21
CA PHE A 29 -7.91 1.03 -53.15
C PHE A 29 -6.44 1.01 -53.52
N GLN A 30 -5.66 0.03 -53.07
CA GLN A 30 -4.24 -0.11 -53.43
C GLN A 30 -4.05 -0.37 -54.93
N LYS A 31 -4.92 -1.16 -55.56
CA LYS A 31 -4.90 -1.36 -57.01
C LYS A 31 -5.23 -0.09 -57.77
N GLN A 32 -6.22 0.69 -57.30
CA GLN A 32 -6.57 1.97 -57.90
C GLN A 32 -5.47 3.01 -57.74
N GLU A 33 -4.82 3.09 -56.57
CA GLU A 33 -3.67 3.92 -56.33
C GLU A 33 -2.54 3.56 -57.33
N THR A 34 -2.23 2.29 -57.46
CA THR A 34 -1.17 1.83 -58.40
C THR A 34 -1.47 2.20 -59.86
N ALA A 35 -2.73 2.04 -60.27
CA ALA A 35 -3.17 2.41 -61.60
C ALA A 35 -3.14 3.93 -61.77
N TYR A 36 -3.63 4.69 -60.80
CA TYR A 36 -3.58 6.17 -60.81
C TYR A 36 -2.18 6.70 -60.88
N ARG A 37 -1.27 6.14 -60.06
CA ARG A 37 0.16 6.54 -60.05
C ARG A 37 0.84 6.31 -61.41
N ARG A 38 0.52 5.20 -62.06
CA ARG A 38 1.08 4.88 -63.37
C ARG A 38 0.44 5.66 -64.50
N ASP A 39 -0.87 5.71 -64.56
CA ASP A 39 -1.63 6.09 -65.76
C ASP A 39 -2.08 7.55 -65.74
N VAL A 40 -2.06 8.23 -64.58
CA VAL A 40 -2.44 9.65 -64.43
C VAL A 40 -1.29 10.48 -63.87
N HIS A 41 -0.90 10.19 -62.65
CA HIS A 41 0.15 10.98 -61.94
C HIS A 41 1.51 10.90 -62.67
N GLY A 42 1.94 9.71 -63.10
CA GLY A 42 3.22 9.55 -63.80
C GLY A 42 3.27 10.23 -65.18
N ILE A 43 2.15 10.34 -65.87
CA ILE A 43 2.06 11.07 -67.11
C ILE A 43 2.09 12.58 -66.90
N ALA A 44 1.38 13.07 -65.90
CA ALA A 44 1.35 14.50 -65.56
C ALA A 44 2.68 15.06 -65.08
N MET A 45 3.48 14.22 -64.39
CA MET A 45 4.84 14.59 -63.91
C MET A 45 5.94 14.39 -64.98
N GLY A 46 5.55 13.95 -66.19
CA GLY A 46 6.48 13.84 -67.33
C GLY A 46 6.98 15.21 -67.80
N GLN A 47 8.24 15.24 -68.32
CA GLN A 47 8.94 16.51 -68.70
C GLN A 47 8.29 17.32 -69.85
N THR A 48 7.17 16.85 -70.38
CA THR A 48 6.53 17.46 -71.54
C THR A 48 5.50 18.55 -71.26
N TRP A 49 4.99 18.63 -70.00
CA TRP A 49 4.01 19.63 -69.58
C TRP A 49 4.63 20.50 -68.45
N GLN A 50 4.77 21.81 -68.73
CA GLN A 50 5.41 22.78 -67.86
C GLN A 50 4.59 24.06 -67.71
N GLY A 51 4.74 24.80 -66.60
CA GLY A 51 4.11 26.08 -66.33
C GLY A 51 3.01 26.00 -65.26
N LEU A 52 2.41 27.14 -64.90
CA LEU A 52 1.48 27.28 -63.76
C LEU A 52 0.31 26.28 -63.78
N SER A 53 -0.17 25.89 -64.95
CA SER A 53 -1.21 24.91 -65.08
C SER A 53 -0.74 23.49 -64.81
N ALA A 54 0.52 23.17 -65.10
CA ALA A 54 1.15 21.90 -64.79
C ALA A 54 1.40 21.80 -63.29
N ASP A 55 1.85 22.84 -62.65
CA ASP A 55 2.07 22.89 -61.21
C ASP A 55 0.76 22.75 -60.42
N ALA A 56 -0.31 23.46 -60.87
CA ALA A 56 -1.62 23.35 -60.27
C ALA A 56 -2.24 21.93 -60.43
N ALA A 57 -2.04 21.33 -61.61
CA ALA A 57 -2.52 19.94 -61.85
C ALA A 57 -1.74 18.93 -61.02
N SER A 58 -0.40 19.08 -60.94
CA SER A 58 0.48 18.22 -60.13
C SER A 58 0.07 18.23 -58.67
N SER A 59 -0.14 19.40 -58.06
CA SER A 59 -0.61 19.52 -56.67
C SER A 59 -1.95 18.79 -56.46
N ARG A 60 -2.86 18.88 -57.42
CA ARG A 60 -4.16 18.22 -57.33
C ARG A 60 -4.05 16.70 -57.49
N PHE A 61 -3.14 16.23 -58.33
CA PHE A 61 -2.88 14.79 -58.51
C PHE A 61 -2.17 14.21 -57.29
N ASP A 62 -1.30 14.94 -56.62
CA ASP A 62 -0.66 14.55 -55.36
C ASP A 62 -1.72 14.35 -54.25
N VAL A 63 -2.66 15.29 -54.10
CA VAL A 63 -3.79 15.19 -53.17
C VAL A 63 -4.62 13.94 -53.46
N THR A 64 -4.98 13.69 -54.72
CA THR A 64 -5.77 12.50 -55.12
C THR A 64 -4.99 11.19 -54.80
N LEU A 65 -3.68 11.19 -55.01
CA LEU A 65 -2.85 10.02 -54.68
C LEU A 65 -2.81 9.75 -53.17
N LYS A 66 -2.73 10.81 -52.36
CA LYS A 66 -2.83 10.69 -50.90
C LYS A 66 -4.19 10.16 -50.46
N GLU A 67 -5.27 10.62 -51.07
CA GLU A 67 -6.62 10.13 -50.75
C GLU A 67 -6.78 8.60 -50.97
N PHE A 68 -6.17 8.03 -52.01
CA PHE A 68 -6.14 6.59 -52.17
C PHE A 68 -5.34 5.88 -51.06
N GLN A 69 -4.27 6.48 -50.57
CA GLN A 69 -3.49 5.95 -49.46
C GLN A 69 -4.26 6.03 -48.14
N TYR A 70 -4.95 7.17 -47.92
CA TYR A 70 -5.78 7.37 -46.73
C TYR A 70 -6.99 6.43 -46.71
N ALA A 71 -7.63 6.23 -47.86
CA ALA A 71 -8.70 5.24 -48.01
C ALA A 71 -8.25 3.80 -47.65
N GLN A 72 -7.00 3.46 -48.03
CA GLN A 72 -6.42 2.17 -47.62
C GLN A 72 -6.18 2.09 -46.10
N THR A 73 -5.68 3.18 -45.50
CA THR A 73 -5.40 3.26 -44.06
C THR A 73 -6.72 3.14 -43.28
N GLU A 74 -7.72 3.93 -43.64
CA GLU A 74 -9.05 3.92 -43.00
C GLU A 74 -9.73 2.53 -43.15
N ALA A 75 -9.72 1.95 -44.34
CA ALA A 75 -10.32 0.64 -44.55
C ALA A 75 -9.62 -0.48 -43.75
N LYS A 76 -8.30 -0.43 -43.59
CA LYS A 76 -7.55 -1.36 -42.74
C LYS A 76 -7.84 -1.13 -41.25
N ALA A 77 -7.95 0.12 -40.84
CA ALA A 77 -8.32 0.48 -39.46
C ALA A 77 -9.69 -0.06 -39.12
N VAL A 78 -10.69 0.15 -39.97
CA VAL A 78 -12.05 -0.41 -39.80
C VAL A 78 -12.04 -1.94 -39.74
N ALA A 79 -11.23 -2.61 -40.58
CA ALA A 79 -11.08 -4.06 -40.51
C ALA A 79 -10.48 -4.53 -39.19
N SER A 80 -9.51 -3.77 -38.66
CA SER A 80 -8.88 -4.07 -37.36
C SER A 80 -9.86 -3.85 -36.21
N LEU A 81 -10.60 -2.73 -36.17
CA LEU A 81 -11.62 -2.44 -35.17
C LEU A 81 -12.69 -3.53 -35.10
N LEU A 82 -13.12 -4.06 -36.26
CA LEU A 82 -14.07 -5.18 -36.31
C LEU A 82 -13.54 -6.48 -35.69
N ARG A 83 -12.25 -6.76 -35.85
CA ARG A 83 -11.59 -7.91 -35.21
C ARG A 83 -11.41 -7.71 -33.73
N ASP A 84 -11.07 -6.51 -33.34
CA ASP A 84 -10.90 -6.10 -31.95
C ASP A 84 -12.25 -6.22 -31.21
N ALA A 85 -13.30 -5.62 -31.71
CA ALA A 85 -14.67 -5.79 -31.21
C ALA A 85 -15.07 -7.27 -31.11
N HIS A 86 -14.71 -8.07 -32.12
CA HIS A 86 -14.99 -9.52 -32.08
C HIS A 86 -14.26 -10.18 -30.91
N ALA A 87 -12.98 -9.88 -30.71
CA ALA A 87 -12.17 -10.44 -29.62
C ALA A 87 -12.73 -10.06 -28.25
N GLN A 88 -13.07 -8.78 -28.04
CA GLN A 88 -13.68 -8.28 -26.80
C GLN A 88 -15.01 -8.99 -26.50
N PHE A 89 -15.94 -9.01 -27.45
CA PHE A 89 -17.27 -9.63 -27.24
C PHE A 89 -17.17 -11.15 -27.02
N VAL A 90 -16.26 -11.85 -27.69
CA VAL A 90 -16.01 -13.28 -27.45
C VAL A 90 -15.47 -13.49 -26.04
N GLY A 91 -14.53 -12.65 -25.60
CA GLY A 91 -13.97 -12.70 -24.25
C GLY A 91 -15.02 -12.45 -23.17
N LEU A 92 -15.83 -11.38 -23.30
CA LEU A 92 -16.91 -11.04 -22.37
C LEU A 92 -17.99 -12.10 -22.32
N ARG A 93 -18.41 -12.64 -23.48
CA ARG A 93 -19.33 -13.79 -23.54
C ARG A 93 -18.75 -15.02 -22.87
N GLY A 94 -17.44 -15.24 -22.99
CA GLY A 94 -16.72 -16.31 -22.28
C GLY A 94 -16.80 -16.16 -20.77
N LYS A 95 -16.56 -14.95 -20.26
CA LYS A 95 -16.69 -14.62 -18.83
C LYS A 95 -18.14 -14.83 -18.33
N LEU A 96 -19.14 -14.39 -19.10
CA LEU A 96 -20.55 -14.57 -18.75
C LEU A 96 -20.95 -16.04 -18.70
N LYS A 97 -20.47 -16.86 -19.64
CA LYS A 97 -20.64 -18.33 -19.60
C LYS A 97 -19.97 -18.93 -18.36
N GLY A 98 -18.75 -18.54 -18.07
CA GLY A 98 -18.02 -18.97 -16.87
C GLY A 98 -18.81 -18.67 -15.60
N ALA A 99 -19.26 -17.44 -15.43
CA ALA A 99 -20.05 -17.03 -14.25
C ALA A 99 -21.37 -17.82 -14.13
N ARG A 100 -22.07 -18.08 -15.26
CA ARG A 100 -23.24 -18.96 -15.26
C ARG A 100 -22.90 -20.37 -14.80
N ASP A 101 -21.83 -20.96 -15.32
CA ASP A 101 -21.45 -22.33 -15.02
C ASP A 101 -20.98 -22.44 -13.56
N GLU A 102 -20.26 -21.47 -13.03
CA GLU A 102 -19.89 -21.36 -11.61
C GLU A 102 -21.14 -21.22 -10.71
N ALA A 103 -22.11 -20.38 -11.07
CA ALA A 103 -23.36 -20.26 -10.34
C ALA A 103 -24.11 -21.61 -10.28
N VAL A 104 -24.15 -22.34 -11.40
CA VAL A 104 -24.78 -23.67 -11.47
C VAL A 104 -24.04 -24.68 -10.58
N HIS A 105 -22.71 -24.65 -10.52
CA HIS A 105 -21.92 -25.48 -9.62
C HIS A 105 -22.16 -25.12 -8.15
N ALA A 106 -22.42 -23.84 -7.86
CA ALA A 106 -22.77 -23.35 -6.53
C ALA A 106 -24.24 -23.63 -6.14
N GLY A 107 -24.97 -24.46 -6.89
CA GLY A 107 -26.36 -24.85 -6.60
C GLY A 107 -27.41 -23.84 -7.05
N MET A 108 -27.05 -22.93 -7.96
CA MET A 108 -28.00 -21.99 -8.56
C MET A 108 -28.54 -22.55 -9.88
N ARG A 109 -29.65 -21.98 -10.33
CA ARG A 109 -30.21 -22.15 -11.67
C ARG A 109 -30.23 -20.78 -12.34
N VAL A 110 -29.68 -20.69 -13.54
CA VAL A 110 -29.70 -19.46 -14.36
C VAL A 110 -30.62 -19.69 -15.55
N SER A 111 -31.63 -18.85 -15.71
CA SER A 111 -32.57 -18.93 -16.82
C SER A 111 -31.96 -18.42 -18.14
N ASP A 112 -32.63 -18.66 -19.26
CA ASP A 112 -32.24 -18.13 -20.57
C ASP A 112 -32.32 -16.59 -20.66
N GLN A 113 -32.91 -15.95 -19.67
CA GLN A 113 -32.94 -14.49 -19.53
C GLN A 113 -31.91 -13.96 -18.49
N GLY A 114 -31.03 -14.82 -17.95
CA GLY A 114 -30.03 -14.46 -16.97
C GLY A 114 -30.54 -14.33 -15.54
N VAL A 115 -31.79 -14.75 -15.26
CA VAL A 115 -32.34 -14.68 -13.90
C VAL A 115 -31.81 -15.84 -13.08
N VAL A 116 -31.18 -15.51 -11.94
CA VAL A 116 -30.62 -16.48 -11.00
C VAL A 116 -31.66 -16.87 -9.96
N SER A 117 -31.75 -18.15 -9.68
CA SER A 117 -32.60 -18.73 -8.61
C SER A 117 -31.89 -19.89 -7.96
N TYR A 118 -32.25 -20.20 -6.71
CA TYR A 118 -31.72 -21.38 -6.03
C TYR A 118 -32.32 -22.67 -6.62
N ASP A 119 -31.48 -23.64 -6.99
CA ASP A 119 -31.94 -24.90 -7.61
C ASP A 119 -32.51 -25.85 -6.54
N THR A 120 -33.79 -25.71 -6.26
CA THR A 120 -34.48 -26.52 -5.25
C THR A 120 -34.71 -27.98 -5.67
N GLU A 121 -34.51 -28.34 -6.94
CA GLU A 121 -34.72 -29.71 -7.43
C GLU A 121 -33.54 -30.62 -7.00
N LYS A 122 -32.37 -30.09 -6.88
CA LYS A 122 -31.15 -30.83 -6.50
C LYS A 122 -30.91 -30.95 -4.99
N LEU A 123 -31.75 -30.30 -4.16
CA LEU A 123 -31.55 -30.28 -2.71
C LEU A 123 -31.76 -31.64 -2.07
N SER A 124 -30.87 -31.97 -1.13
CA SER A 124 -31.06 -33.10 -0.19
C SER A 124 -32.28 -32.86 0.72
N GLN A 125 -32.74 -33.91 1.40
CA GLN A 125 -33.85 -33.77 2.34
C GLN A 125 -33.51 -32.82 3.50
N GLY A 126 -32.25 -32.80 3.98
CA GLY A 126 -31.78 -31.92 5.03
C GLY A 126 -31.81 -30.44 4.59
N GLU A 127 -31.30 -30.13 3.39
CA GLU A 127 -31.30 -28.78 2.84
C GLU A 127 -32.73 -28.24 2.59
N ARG A 128 -33.67 -29.08 2.14
CA ARG A 128 -35.08 -28.69 2.01
C ARG A 128 -35.72 -28.37 3.36
N MET A 129 -35.39 -29.12 4.40
CA MET A 129 -35.85 -28.85 5.76
C MET A 129 -35.24 -27.56 6.31
N ALA A 130 -33.93 -27.35 6.10
CA ALA A 130 -33.27 -26.11 6.47
C ALA A 130 -33.88 -24.89 5.74
N LEU A 131 -34.09 -25.00 4.45
CA LEU A 131 -34.74 -23.93 3.65
C LEU A 131 -36.16 -23.62 4.12
N ALA A 132 -36.90 -24.65 4.63
CA ALA A 132 -38.27 -24.47 5.12
C ALA A 132 -38.33 -23.86 6.53
N HIS A 133 -37.40 -24.20 7.41
CA HIS A 133 -37.52 -23.96 8.86
C HIS A 133 -36.40 -23.10 9.47
N ASP A 134 -35.25 -22.95 8.78
CA ASP A 134 -34.11 -22.16 9.27
C ASP A 134 -34.09 -20.76 8.61
N PRO A 135 -34.32 -19.67 9.38
CA PRO A 135 -34.26 -18.31 8.87
C PRO A 135 -32.87 -17.87 8.40
N ASP A 136 -31.81 -18.37 9.07
CA ASP A 136 -30.42 -17.98 8.74
C ASP A 136 -29.99 -18.66 7.45
N TYR A 137 -30.34 -19.93 7.26
CA TYR A 137 -30.12 -20.63 5.99
C TYR A 137 -30.83 -19.93 4.83
N ARG A 138 -32.10 -19.53 4.99
CA ARG A 138 -32.85 -18.77 3.97
C ARG A 138 -32.19 -17.42 3.65
N THR A 139 -31.65 -16.76 4.66
CA THR A 139 -30.96 -15.47 4.49
C THR A 139 -29.67 -15.65 3.73
N SER A 140 -28.90 -16.71 4.04
CA SER A 140 -27.66 -17.06 3.33
C SER A 140 -27.95 -17.40 1.85
N VAL A 141 -28.96 -18.22 1.58
CA VAL A 141 -29.40 -18.55 0.20
C VAL A 141 -29.78 -17.28 -0.57
N ARG A 142 -30.56 -16.38 0.03
CA ARG A 142 -30.93 -15.11 -0.63
C ARG A 142 -29.73 -14.23 -0.94
N LYS A 143 -28.78 -14.13 -0.02
CA LYS A 143 -27.54 -13.39 -0.26
C LYS A 143 -26.75 -14.00 -1.41
N SER A 144 -26.61 -15.32 -1.44
CA SER A 144 -25.92 -16.02 -2.52
C SER A 144 -26.59 -15.82 -3.88
N VAL A 145 -27.92 -15.94 -3.96
CA VAL A 145 -28.67 -15.66 -5.19
C VAL A 145 -28.47 -14.21 -5.64
N GLY A 146 -28.54 -13.25 -4.70
CA GLY A 146 -28.31 -11.83 -5.00
C GLY A 146 -26.92 -11.58 -5.55
N SER A 147 -25.88 -12.12 -4.92
CA SER A 147 -24.50 -11.96 -5.37
C SER A 147 -24.25 -12.54 -6.77
N TRP A 148 -24.81 -13.72 -7.08
CA TRP A 148 -24.71 -14.28 -8.42
C TRP A 148 -25.50 -13.48 -9.46
N GLN A 149 -26.67 -12.96 -9.10
CA GLN A 149 -27.45 -12.07 -10.00
C GLN A 149 -26.67 -10.80 -10.31
N GLU A 150 -26.13 -10.13 -9.29
CA GLU A 150 -25.30 -8.92 -9.45
C GLU A 150 -24.10 -9.17 -10.36
N ARG A 151 -23.42 -10.32 -10.18
CA ARG A 151 -22.28 -10.70 -11.03
C ARG A 151 -22.68 -10.91 -12.50
N ILE A 152 -23.82 -11.57 -12.76
CA ILE A 152 -24.33 -11.79 -14.12
C ILE A 152 -24.77 -10.45 -14.74
N ASP A 153 -25.49 -9.62 -14.00
CA ASP A 153 -25.96 -8.31 -14.47
C ASP A 153 -24.77 -7.38 -14.78
N GLN A 154 -23.71 -7.42 -13.97
CA GLN A 154 -22.49 -6.65 -14.23
C GLN A 154 -21.80 -7.11 -15.51
N LEU A 155 -21.67 -8.42 -15.76
CA LEU A 155 -21.07 -8.94 -16.99
C LEU A 155 -21.90 -8.62 -18.25
N VAL A 156 -23.22 -8.51 -18.13
CA VAL A 156 -24.07 -8.01 -19.25
C VAL A 156 -23.84 -6.52 -19.48
N LYS A 157 -23.66 -5.76 -18.40
CA LYS A 157 -23.31 -4.34 -18.49
C LYS A 157 -21.92 -4.12 -19.09
N ASP A 158 -20.95 -4.95 -18.75
CA ASP A 158 -19.59 -4.88 -19.36
C ASP A 158 -19.67 -5.06 -20.89
N VAL A 159 -20.60 -5.89 -21.40
CA VAL A 159 -20.83 -6.00 -22.85
C VAL A 159 -21.46 -4.73 -23.44
N GLU A 160 -22.38 -4.08 -22.72
CA GLU A 160 -22.93 -2.78 -23.13
C GLU A 160 -21.87 -1.70 -23.20
N ASP A 161 -21.02 -1.66 -22.18
CA ASP A 161 -19.93 -0.71 -22.06
C ASP A 161 -18.89 -0.91 -23.19
N ALA A 162 -18.54 -2.15 -23.51
CA ALA A 162 -17.70 -2.48 -24.68
C ALA A 162 -18.34 -2.13 -26.02
N ASP A 163 -19.67 -2.32 -26.19
CA ASP A 163 -20.40 -1.92 -27.40
C ASP A 163 -20.36 -0.38 -27.58
N LYS A 164 -20.38 0.35 -26.48
CA LYS A 164 -20.22 1.80 -26.50
C LYS A 164 -18.80 2.22 -26.94
N GLY A 165 -17.76 1.53 -26.50
CA GLY A 165 -16.37 1.74 -26.97
C GLY A 165 -16.24 1.50 -28.47
N VAL A 166 -16.85 0.44 -28.97
CA VAL A 166 -16.92 0.16 -30.41
C VAL A 166 -17.65 1.28 -31.16
N GLU A 167 -18.77 1.81 -30.65
CA GLU A 167 -19.48 2.97 -31.24
C GLU A 167 -18.57 4.19 -31.34
N ILE A 168 -17.84 4.52 -30.27
CA ILE A 168 -16.89 5.64 -30.22
C ILE A 168 -15.81 5.47 -31.30
N ALA A 169 -15.18 4.30 -31.37
CA ALA A 169 -14.12 4.02 -32.33
C ALA A 169 -14.61 4.11 -33.78
N PHE A 170 -15.80 3.56 -34.09
CA PHE A 170 -16.39 3.66 -35.41
C PHE A 170 -16.82 5.07 -35.78
N ALA A 171 -17.27 5.88 -34.84
CA ALA A 171 -17.57 7.29 -35.07
C ALA A 171 -16.30 8.11 -35.37
N ALA A 172 -15.20 7.82 -34.69
CA ALA A 172 -13.94 8.57 -34.80
C ALA A 172 -13.08 8.14 -36.00
N VAL A 173 -13.05 6.84 -36.36
CA VAL A 173 -12.15 6.31 -37.38
C VAL A 173 -12.34 6.94 -38.77
N VAL A 174 -13.56 7.42 -39.07
CA VAL A 174 -13.90 8.04 -40.36
C VAL A 174 -13.78 9.59 -40.35
N VAL A 175 -13.35 10.18 -39.24
CA VAL A 175 -13.21 11.64 -39.13
C VAL A 175 -11.84 12.07 -39.66
N ASP A 176 -11.84 12.76 -40.80
CA ASP A 176 -10.63 13.43 -41.29
C ASP A 176 -10.32 14.68 -40.45
N SER A 177 -9.27 14.58 -39.63
CA SER A 177 -8.79 15.65 -38.76
C SER A 177 -7.67 16.47 -39.37
N ASP A 178 -7.15 16.09 -40.56
CA ASP A 178 -6.02 16.77 -41.22
C ASP A 178 -6.48 17.77 -42.30
N ILE A 179 -6.91 18.94 -41.89
CA ILE A 179 -7.31 20.04 -42.81
C ILE A 179 -6.16 20.58 -43.65
N ALA A 180 -4.90 20.20 -43.36
CA ALA A 180 -3.72 20.70 -44.07
C ALA A 180 -3.31 19.79 -45.24
N ASP A 181 -3.93 18.66 -45.45
CA ASP A 181 -3.61 17.71 -46.53
C ASP A 181 -4.13 18.10 -47.92
N GLY A 182 -4.96 19.15 -47.97
CA GLY A 182 -5.53 19.73 -49.21
C GLY A 182 -6.94 19.20 -49.53
N THR A 183 -7.57 18.47 -48.61
CA THR A 183 -8.98 18.04 -48.69
C THR A 183 -9.80 18.61 -47.54
N ILE A 184 -11.10 18.62 -47.71
CA ILE A 184 -12.09 18.88 -46.63
C ILE A 184 -13.04 17.71 -46.67
N ASN A 185 -13.11 16.96 -45.58
CA ASN A 185 -13.86 15.68 -45.47
C ASN A 185 -13.31 14.58 -46.41
N GLY A 186 -12.01 14.40 -46.49
CA GLY A 186 -11.33 13.29 -47.12
C GLY A 186 -11.38 11.99 -46.28
N PHE A 187 -10.61 10.99 -46.70
CA PHE A 187 -10.41 9.78 -45.90
C PHE A 187 -9.42 10.08 -44.75
N ASN A 188 -9.63 9.44 -43.60
CA ASN A 188 -8.78 9.62 -42.45
C ASN A 188 -7.42 8.90 -42.63
N GLY A 189 -6.38 9.65 -42.97
CA GLY A 189 -5.00 9.15 -43.12
C GLY A 189 -4.33 8.72 -41.80
N ARG A 190 -4.93 9.10 -40.66
CA ARG A 190 -4.45 8.77 -39.30
C ARG A 190 -5.33 7.76 -38.58
N ALA A 191 -6.26 7.12 -39.32
CA ALA A 191 -7.15 6.11 -38.76
C ALA A 191 -6.36 4.98 -38.06
N GLN A 192 -6.79 4.63 -36.86
CA GLN A 192 -6.17 3.60 -36.02
C GLN A 192 -7.14 2.41 -35.91
N GLY A 193 -6.59 1.22 -35.78
CA GLY A 193 -7.37 -0.01 -35.70
C GLY A 193 -7.40 -0.59 -34.28
N ASP A 194 -7.60 0.24 -33.27
CA ASP A 194 -7.51 -0.09 -31.84
C ASP A 194 -8.61 0.73 -31.14
N ILE A 195 -9.56 0.05 -30.51
CA ILE A 195 -10.71 0.66 -29.87
C ILE A 195 -10.27 1.47 -28.65
N GLU A 196 -9.38 0.92 -27.85
CA GLU A 196 -8.91 1.50 -26.58
C GLU A 196 -8.23 2.86 -26.80
N LYS A 197 -7.59 3.06 -27.94
CA LYS A 197 -6.99 4.38 -28.28
C LYS A 197 -8.04 5.45 -28.54
N TYR A 198 -9.12 5.12 -29.22
CA TYR A 198 -10.22 6.09 -29.43
C TYR A 198 -10.95 6.39 -28.12
N GLU A 199 -11.10 5.40 -27.25
CA GLU A 199 -11.65 5.61 -25.92
C GLU A 199 -10.72 6.47 -25.05
N ALA A 200 -9.40 6.35 -25.20
CA ALA A 200 -8.44 7.21 -24.55
C ALA A 200 -8.52 8.68 -25.03
N GLU A 201 -8.71 8.90 -26.35
CA GLU A 201 -8.94 10.22 -26.92
C GLU A 201 -10.24 10.86 -26.37
N GLU A 202 -11.34 10.10 -26.27
CA GLU A 202 -12.59 10.57 -25.66
C GLU A 202 -12.40 10.87 -24.17
N ALA A 203 -11.70 10.00 -23.43
CA ALA A 203 -11.38 10.21 -22.02
C ALA A 203 -10.58 11.52 -21.80
N LYS A 204 -9.59 11.80 -22.64
CA LYS A 204 -8.83 13.06 -22.64
C LYS A 204 -9.74 14.27 -22.89
N ASP A 205 -10.61 14.19 -23.90
CA ASP A 205 -11.51 15.29 -24.24
C ASP A 205 -12.48 15.60 -23.09
N ILE A 206 -12.95 14.57 -22.40
CA ILE A 206 -13.75 14.73 -21.18
C ILE A 206 -12.89 15.33 -20.05
N ALA A 207 -11.67 14.84 -19.84
CA ALA A 207 -10.75 15.36 -18.83
C ALA A 207 -10.51 16.87 -18.99
N LEU A 208 -10.29 17.33 -20.23
CA LEU A 208 -10.15 18.77 -20.52
C LEU A 208 -11.44 19.56 -20.23
N ARG A 209 -12.62 18.95 -20.40
CA ARG A 209 -13.90 19.58 -19.99
C ARG A 209 -14.02 19.63 -18.47
N VAL A 210 -13.55 18.62 -17.75
CA VAL A 210 -13.50 18.59 -16.28
C VAL A 210 -12.59 19.70 -15.78
N ASP A 211 -11.36 19.78 -16.24
CA ASP A 211 -10.38 20.80 -15.82
C ASP A 211 -10.85 22.24 -16.10
N SER A 212 -11.60 22.44 -17.18
CA SER A 212 -12.16 23.76 -17.50
C SER A 212 -13.48 24.08 -16.81
N GLY A 213 -13.99 23.20 -15.93
CA GLY A 213 -15.27 23.35 -15.24
C GLY A 213 -16.50 23.28 -16.16
N LYS A 214 -16.36 22.69 -17.36
CA LYS A 214 -17.43 22.60 -18.38
C LYS A 214 -18.03 21.19 -18.48
N ALA A 215 -17.54 20.25 -17.71
CA ALA A 215 -18.04 18.88 -17.75
C ALA A 215 -19.48 18.79 -17.23
N SER A 216 -20.30 18.05 -17.97
CA SER A 216 -21.67 17.72 -17.58
C SER A 216 -21.74 16.46 -16.71
N ALA A 217 -22.89 16.20 -16.09
CA ALA A 217 -23.11 14.95 -15.37
C ALA A 217 -23.02 13.72 -16.29
N ALA A 218 -23.20 13.86 -17.61
CA ALA A 218 -22.99 12.79 -18.57
C ALA A 218 -21.51 12.53 -18.80
N ASP A 219 -20.68 13.59 -18.90
CA ASP A 219 -19.23 13.46 -19.04
C ASP A 219 -18.61 12.69 -17.88
N TYR A 220 -18.98 12.99 -16.62
CA TYR A 220 -18.48 12.24 -15.46
C TYR A 220 -18.90 10.76 -15.46
N ARG A 221 -20.11 10.44 -15.93
CA ARG A 221 -20.53 9.04 -16.07
C ARG A 221 -19.74 8.32 -17.15
N GLU A 222 -19.51 8.98 -18.28
CA GLU A 222 -18.74 8.43 -19.38
C GLU A 222 -17.27 8.24 -19.00
N LEU A 223 -16.65 9.23 -18.36
CA LEU A 223 -15.26 9.13 -17.89
C LEU A 223 -15.10 7.96 -16.89
N ARG A 224 -16.07 7.80 -15.97
CA ARG A 224 -16.08 6.66 -15.05
C ARG A 224 -16.20 5.33 -15.80
N ARG A 225 -17.03 5.24 -16.83
CA ARG A 225 -17.16 4.05 -17.67
C ARG A 225 -15.84 3.74 -18.36
N LEU A 226 -15.23 4.73 -19.02
CA LEU A 226 -13.97 4.59 -19.75
C LEU A 226 -12.86 4.07 -18.86
N PHE A 227 -12.73 4.60 -17.65
CA PHE A 227 -11.74 4.07 -16.70
C PHE A 227 -12.08 2.68 -16.17
N HIS A 228 -13.35 2.43 -15.87
CA HIS A 228 -13.78 1.10 -15.40
C HIS A 228 -13.41 0.00 -16.40
N ASP A 229 -13.62 0.26 -17.70
CA ASP A 229 -13.41 -0.73 -18.75
C ASP A 229 -11.93 -0.86 -19.15
N ASN A 230 -11.19 0.26 -19.16
CA ASN A 230 -9.90 0.34 -19.88
C ASN A 230 -8.70 0.68 -19.00
N ALA A 231 -8.86 1.02 -17.71
CA ALA A 231 -7.73 1.43 -16.87
C ALA A 231 -6.64 0.33 -16.74
N GLY A 232 -6.99 -0.94 -16.92
CA GLY A 232 -6.07 -2.07 -16.98
C GLY A 232 -5.50 -2.37 -18.37
N ASP A 233 -5.94 -1.65 -19.41
CA ASP A 233 -5.39 -1.80 -20.75
C ASP A 233 -4.21 -0.87 -21.01
N THR A 234 -3.11 -1.43 -21.56
CA THR A 234 -1.86 -0.69 -21.77
C THR A 234 -1.97 0.33 -22.91
N ALA A 235 -2.73 0.04 -23.98
CA ALA A 235 -2.89 0.95 -25.11
C ALA A 235 -3.71 2.18 -24.69
N PHE A 236 -4.85 1.97 -24.03
CA PHE A 236 -5.63 3.04 -23.42
C PHE A 236 -4.79 3.89 -22.46
N SER A 237 -4.15 3.22 -21.49
CA SER A 237 -3.45 3.90 -20.40
C SER A 237 -2.30 4.76 -20.89
N ARG A 238 -1.47 4.25 -21.81
CA ARG A 238 -0.35 5.00 -22.39
C ARG A 238 -0.84 6.12 -23.30
N THR A 239 -1.87 5.88 -24.12
CA THR A 239 -2.42 6.89 -25.00
C THR A 239 -3.00 8.07 -24.20
N LEU A 240 -3.82 7.78 -23.19
CA LEU A 240 -4.41 8.80 -22.33
C LEU A 240 -3.36 9.66 -21.62
N LEU A 241 -2.35 9.01 -21.00
CA LEU A 241 -1.33 9.72 -20.24
C LEU A 241 -0.31 10.45 -21.14
N ASP A 242 0.02 9.92 -22.33
CA ASP A 242 0.82 10.65 -23.33
C ASP A 242 0.05 11.91 -23.82
N ASP A 243 -1.25 11.81 -24.01
CA ASP A 243 -2.09 12.90 -24.49
C ASP A 243 -2.36 13.99 -23.45
N LEU A 244 -2.51 13.61 -22.17
CA LEU A 244 -2.64 14.55 -21.05
C LEU A 244 -1.29 15.16 -20.67
N GLY A 245 -0.22 14.39 -20.82
CA GLY A 245 1.09 14.67 -20.24
C GLY A 245 1.06 14.65 -18.72
N ALA A 246 2.22 14.72 -18.08
CA ALA A 246 2.33 14.73 -16.62
C ALA A 246 1.51 15.85 -15.97
N ARG A 247 1.60 17.07 -16.52
CA ARG A 247 0.89 18.23 -15.98
C ARG A 247 -0.65 18.09 -16.08
N GLY A 248 -1.18 17.62 -17.22
CA GLY A 248 -2.62 17.42 -17.39
C GLY A 248 -3.15 16.32 -16.47
N THR A 249 -2.37 15.25 -16.27
CA THR A 249 -2.71 14.18 -15.33
C THR A 249 -2.84 14.70 -13.89
N LEU A 250 -1.89 15.53 -13.44
CA LEU A 250 -1.93 16.16 -12.12
C LEU A 250 -3.07 17.16 -11.96
N ASN A 251 -3.37 17.97 -12.99
CA ASN A 251 -4.51 18.88 -12.97
C ASN A 251 -5.83 18.11 -12.82
N LEU A 252 -6.04 17.07 -13.63
CA LEU A 252 -7.24 16.24 -13.53
C LEU A 252 -7.38 15.64 -12.12
N SER A 253 -6.29 15.10 -11.56
CA SER A 253 -6.29 14.58 -10.19
C SER A 253 -6.70 15.66 -9.18
N ASN A 254 -6.09 16.84 -9.22
CA ASN A 254 -6.39 17.94 -8.30
C ASN A 254 -7.84 18.43 -8.44
N THR A 255 -8.37 18.50 -9.67
CA THR A 255 -9.76 18.90 -9.91
C THR A 255 -10.74 17.87 -9.32
N LEU A 256 -10.46 16.58 -9.50
CA LEU A 256 -11.29 15.50 -8.92
C LEU A 256 -11.26 15.50 -7.39
N GLU A 257 -10.09 15.76 -6.78
CA GLU A 257 -9.94 15.94 -5.33
C GLU A 257 -10.77 17.12 -4.83
N SER A 258 -10.69 18.26 -5.51
CA SER A 258 -11.50 19.43 -5.19
C SER A 258 -12.98 19.12 -5.20
N LEU A 259 -13.46 18.48 -6.24
CA LEU A 259 -14.86 18.08 -6.38
C LEU A 259 -15.29 17.08 -5.29
N ALA A 260 -14.43 16.12 -4.97
CA ALA A 260 -14.74 15.06 -4.00
C ALA A 260 -14.84 15.59 -2.57
N HIS A 261 -13.97 16.52 -2.19
CA HIS A 261 -13.79 16.91 -0.79
C HIS A 261 -14.34 18.31 -0.45
N TYR A 262 -14.60 19.19 -1.46
CA TYR A 262 -15.04 20.56 -1.25
C TYR A 262 -16.26 20.95 -2.07
N ASP A 263 -16.20 20.92 -3.40
CA ASP A 263 -17.19 21.56 -4.25
C ASP A 263 -18.48 20.77 -4.38
N ASP A 264 -18.41 19.43 -4.50
CA ASP A 264 -19.57 18.55 -4.65
C ASP A 264 -19.46 17.28 -3.80
N THR A 265 -19.28 17.46 -2.50
CA THR A 265 -19.11 16.36 -1.53
C THR A 265 -20.25 15.35 -1.53
N LYS A 266 -21.45 15.73 -2.05
CA LYS A 266 -22.59 14.80 -2.19
C LYS A 266 -22.34 13.72 -3.25
N GLN A 267 -21.46 13.98 -4.20
CA GLN A 267 -21.06 13.06 -5.27
C GLN A 267 -19.64 12.54 -5.09
N SER A 268 -19.04 12.72 -3.90
CA SER A 268 -17.65 12.38 -3.59
C SER A 268 -17.26 10.99 -4.12
N GLY A 269 -18.06 9.96 -3.86
CA GLY A 269 -17.78 8.60 -4.33
C GLY A 269 -17.59 8.49 -5.84
N ARG A 270 -18.34 9.27 -6.64
CA ARG A 270 -18.18 9.28 -8.10
C ARG A 270 -16.82 9.84 -8.54
N TYR A 271 -16.36 10.90 -7.90
CA TYR A 271 -15.07 11.52 -8.22
C TYR A 271 -13.91 10.65 -7.77
N LEU A 272 -14.03 10.03 -6.59
CA LEU A 272 -13.05 9.06 -6.09
C LEU A 272 -12.98 7.80 -6.96
N ASP A 273 -14.10 7.29 -7.48
CA ASP A 273 -14.09 6.16 -8.44
C ASP A 273 -13.32 6.52 -9.73
N ILE A 274 -13.49 7.76 -10.25
CA ILE A 274 -12.77 8.23 -11.43
C ILE A 274 -11.27 8.36 -11.12
N GLN A 275 -10.94 8.87 -9.95
CA GLN A 275 -9.56 9.02 -9.49
C GLN A 275 -8.87 7.67 -9.30
N GLN A 276 -9.57 6.68 -8.75
CA GLN A 276 -9.08 5.32 -8.68
C GLN A 276 -8.82 4.74 -10.08
N GLY A 277 -9.69 5.03 -11.05
CA GLY A 277 -9.47 4.66 -12.44
C GLY A 277 -8.22 5.32 -13.03
N LEU A 278 -8.01 6.61 -12.79
CA LEU A 278 -6.81 7.34 -13.22
C LEU A 278 -5.54 6.77 -12.56
N ALA A 279 -5.60 6.43 -11.27
CA ALA A 279 -4.50 5.80 -10.54
C ALA A 279 -4.16 4.41 -11.10
N THR A 280 -5.17 3.61 -11.44
CA THR A 280 -4.99 2.30 -12.10
C THR A 280 -4.37 2.48 -13.50
N THR A 281 -4.81 3.48 -14.25
CA THR A 281 -4.24 3.86 -15.55
C THR A 281 -2.76 4.21 -15.42
N LEU A 282 -2.39 4.97 -14.39
CA LEU A 282 -1.00 5.30 -14.09
C LEU A 282 -0.18 4.04 -13.79
N ALA A 283 -0.67 3.16 -12.94
CA ALA A 283 0.00 1.90 -12.60
C ALA A 283 0.20 1.00 -13.84
N THR A 284 -0.84 0.89 -14.69
CA THR A 284 -0.80 0.09 -15.93
C THR A 284 0.19 0.65 -16.94
N ALA A 285 0.16 1.96 -17.19
CA ALA A 285 1.04 2.61 -18.17
C ALA A 285 2.52 2.53 -17.77
N THR A 286 2.81 2.62 -16.47
CA THR A 286 4.16 2.66 -15.89
C THR A 286 4.68 1.29 -15.48
N HIS A 287 3.93 0.21 -15.73
CA HIS A 287 4.31 -1.14 -15.30
C HIS A 287 5.63 -1.64 -15.92
N ASP A 288 5.92 -1.28 -17.18
CA ASP A 288 7.15 -1.62 -17.88
C ASP A 288 8.13 -0.45 -17.84
N PRO A 289 9.17 -0.48 -16.96
CA PRO A 289 10.12 0.60 -16.79
C PRO A 289 11.08 0.79 -17.98
N HIS A 290 11.12 -0.16 -18.91
CA HIS A 290 11.97 -0.10 -20.11
C HIS A 290 11.22 0.43 -21.34
N SER A 291 9.96 0.81 -21.21
CA SER A 291 9.19 1.35 -22.34
C SER A 291 9.56 2.82 -22.60
N ASP A 292 9.55 3.19 -23.90
CA ASP A 292 9.74 4.59 -24.31
C ASP A 292 8.72 5.55 -23.64
N PHE A 293 7.53 5.04 -23.34
CA PHE A 293 6.52 5.79 -22.58
C PHE A 293 7.03 6.13 -21.18
N TYR A 294 7.52 5.14 -20.45
CA TYR A 294 7.99 5.31 -19.07
C TYR A 294 9.08 6.38 -18.97
N GLU A 295 10.09 6.32 -19.82
CA GLU A 295 11.20 7.28 -19.82
C GLU A 295 10.74 8.71 -20.10
N ARG A 296 9.83 8.88 -21.10
CA ARG A 296 9.26 10.19 -21.41
C ARG A 296 8.42 10.73 -20.26
N PHE A 297 7.47 9.92 -19.77
CA PHE A 297 6.53 10.32 -18.72
C PHE A 297 7.28 10.65 -17.41
N ARG A 298 8.25 9.85 -17.01
CA ARG A 298 9.11 10.15 -15.85
C ARG A 298 9.87 11.45 -16.03
N THR A 299 10.42 11.71 -17.22
CA THR A 299 11.13 12.95 -17.51
C THR A 299 10.21 14.19 -17.40
N GLU A 300 8.97 14.06 -17.86
CA GLU A 300 7.96 15.11 -17.71
C GLU A 300 7.53 15.28 -16.26
N MET A 301 7.35 14.18 -15.54
CA MET A 301 6.95 14.17 -14.13
C MET A 301 8.01 14.82 -13.24
N ARG A 302 9.30 14.60 -13.49
CA ARG A 302 10.39 15.29 -12.77
C ARG A 302 10.30 16.82 -12.88
N LYS A 303 9.81 17.34 -13.98
CA LYS A 303 9.57 18.78 -14.15
C LYS A 303 8.29 19.21 -13.45
N ALA A 304 7.19 18.51 -13.73
CA ALA A 304 5.90 18.82 -13.16
C ALA A 304 5.87 18.62 -11.62
N GLY A 305 6.62 17.64 -11.10
CA GLY A 305 6.62 17.28 -9.68
C GLY A 305 7.06 18.41 -8.74
N THR A 306 7.93 19.30 -9.19
CA THR A 306 8.37 20.48 -8.43
C THR A 306 7.62 21.76 -8.79
N GLU A 307 6.81 21.77 -9.85
CA GLU A 307 5.95 22.91 -10.21
C GLU A 307 4.83 23.09 -9.17
N GLN A 308 4.38 24.34 -9.05
CA GLN A 308 3.24 24.67 -8.18
C GLN A 308 1.93 24.65 -8.98
N PHE A 309 0.94 24.00 -8.43
CA PHE A 309 -0.43 23.92 -8.91
C PHE A 309 -1.34 24.71 -7.97
N THR A 310 -2.23 25.53 -8.52
CA THR A 310 -3.24 26.24 -7.74
C THR A 310 -4.41 25.29 -7.50
N LEU A 311 -4.85 25.20 -6.26
CA LEU A 311 -6.05 24.44 -5.87
C LEU A 311 -7.22 25.42 -5.74
N ASP A 312 -7.77 25.86 -6.87
CA ASP A 312 -8.95 26.75 -6.87
C ASP A 312 -10.16 26.02 -6.25
N GLY A 313 -10.68 26.55 -5.15
CA GLY A 313 -11.83 25.98 -4.44
C GLY A 313 -11.49 25.01 -3.29
N LEU A 314 -10.27 24.49 -3.24
CA LEU A 314 -9.85 23.51 -2.23
C LEU A 314 -9.47 24.10 -0.88
N SER A 315 -9.16 25.37 -0.81
CA SER A 315 -8.73 26.03 0.42
C SER A 315 -9.58 27.27 0.71
N PRO A 316 -9.91 27.50 1.98
CA PRO A 316 -10.44 28.81 2.41
C PRO A 316 -9.43 29.93 2.22
N ILE A 317 -8.15 29.60 1.93
CA ILE A 317 -7.09 30.56 1.62
C ILE A 317 -6.99 30.73 0.11
N PRO A 318 -7.23 31.93 -0.42
CA PRO A 318 -7.04 32.20 -1.85
C PRO A 318 -5.59 31.98 -2.27
N ASP A 319 -5.39 31.39 -3.46
CA ASP A 319 -4.08 31.08 -4.05
C ASP A 319 -3.24 30.03 -3.32
N GLU A 320 -3.88 29.09 -2.60
CA GLU A 320 -3.15 27.93 -2.05
C GLU A 320 -2.54 27.10 -3.18
N ARG A 321 -1.30 26.68 -2.96
CA ARG A 321 -0.51 25.99 -3.98
C ARG A 321 0.11 24.72 -3.41
N VAL A 322 -0.01 23.66 -4.18
CA VAL A 322 0.65 22.37 -3.93
C VAL A 322 1.69 22.10 -5.00
N ARG A 323 2.63 21.24 -4.71
CA ARG A 323 3.59 20.79 -5.72
C ARG A 323 3.13 19.52 -6.40
N GLY A 324 3.59 19.29 -7.62
CA GLY A 324 3.14 18.17 -8.44
C GLY A 324 3.39 16.82 -7.81
N TYR A 325 4.48 16.62 -7.04
CA TYR A 325 4.70 15.34 -6.34
C TYR A 325 3.68 15.11 -5.23
N GLN A 326 3.22 16.14 -4.53
CA GLN A 326 2.12 16.01 -3.57
C GLN A 326 0.84 15.53 -4.28
N SER A 327 0.51 16.14 -5.44
CA SER A 327 -0.63 15.70 -6.26
C SER A 327 -0.47 14.30 -6.83
N LEU A 328 0.74 13.93 -7.30
CA LEU A 328 1.02 12.59 -7.82
C LEU A 328 0.79 11.53 -6.76
N VAL A 329 1.36 11.73 -5.58
CA VAL A 329 1.27 10.73 -4.51
C VAL A 329 -0.14 10.65 -3.95
N THR A 330 -0.87 11.77 -3.87
CA THR A 330 -2.31 11.78 -3.55
C THR A 330 -3.10 10.91 -4.53
N LEU A 331 -2.82 11.03 -5.84
CA LEU A 331 -3.39 10.15 -6.85
C LEU A 331 -2.99 8.68 -6.63
N MET A 332 -1.70 8.43 -6.39
CA MET A 332 -1.20 7.07 -6.19
C MET A 332 -1.83 6.38 -4.98
N GLN A 333 -2.18 7.11 -3.93
CA GLN A 333 -2.86 6.56 -2.75
C GLN A 333 -4.27 6.04 -3.05
N GLN A 334 -4.90 6.49 -4.15
CA GLN A 334 -6.22 6.00 -4.61
C GLN A 334 -6.12 4.69 -5.42
N GLY A 335 -4.90 4.26 -5.78
CA GLY A 335 -4.65 3.08 -6.60
C GLY A 335 -3.77 2.04 -5.93
N HIS A 336 -3.48 0.99 -6.69
CA HIS A 336 -2.59 -0.10 -6.29
C HIS A 336 -1.98 -0.76 -7.54
N GLY A 337 -1.03 -1.68 -7.33
CA GLY A 337 -0.42 -2.44 -8.43
C GLY A 337 0.68 -1.70 -9.19
N TYR A 338 1.27 -0.68 -8.60
CA TYR A 338 2.47 -0.03 -9.13
C TYR A 338 3.65 -1.01 -9.14
N SER A 339 4.50 -0.91 -10.19
CA SER A 339 5.73 -1.70 -10.21
C SER A 339 6.73 -1.21 -9.15
N GLY A 340 7.51 -2.12 -8.58
CA GLY A 340 8.55 -1.78 -7.60
C GLY A 340 9.48 -0.69 -8.14
N GLN A 341 9.92 -0.80 -9.40
CA GLN A 341 10.78 0.20 -10.03
C GLN A 341 10.12 1.59 -10.11
N PHE A 342 8.81 1.68 -10.39
CA PHE A 342 8.11 2.97 -10.41
C PHE A 342 8.03 3.60 -9.03
N LEU A 343 7.85 2.79 -7.98
CA LEU A 343 7.84 3.26 -6.59
C LEU A 343 9.22 3.77 -6.16
N GLU A 344 10.28 2.99 -6.43
CA GLU A 344 11.67 3.38 -6.16
C GLU A 344 12.05 4.66 -6.92
N ASP A 345 11.79 4.69 -8.21
CA ASP A 345 12.08 5.85 -9.07
C ASP A 345 11.33 7.12 -8.61
N THR A 346 10.09 6.97 -8.16
CA THR A 346 9.30 8.11 -7.64
C THR A 346 9.85 8.60 -6.31
N ALA A 347 10.21 7.68 -5.40
CA ALA A 347 10.82 8.04 -4.12
C ALA A 347 12.18 8.73 -4.30
N ASP A 348 13.02 8.23 -5.20
CA ASP A 348 14.32 8.83 -5.54
C ASP A 348 14.17 10.22 -6.19
N ASP A 349 13.19 10.39 -7.09
CA ASP A 349 12.93 11.65 -7.74
C ASP A 349 12.40 12.71 -6.75
N VAL A 350 11.57 12.31 -5.77
CA VAL A 350 11.11 13.17 -4.66
C VAL A 350 12.28 13.54 -3.75
N ARG A 351 13.11 12.57 -3.32
CA ARG A 351 14.33 12.81 -2.54
C ARG A 351 15.27 13.78 -3.26
N HIS A 352 15.50 13.57 -4.54
CA HIS A 352 16.35 14.46 -5.35
C HIS A 352 15.81 15.91 -5.40
N ALA A 353 14.49 16.09 -5.45
CA ALA A 353 13.87 17.41 -5.37
C ALA A 353 14.11 18.06 -4.01
N GLU A 354 14.03 17.34 -2.91
CA GLU A 354 14.34 17.80 -1.56
C GLU A 354 15.80 18.24 -1.44
N GLU A 355 16.74 17.38 -1.86
CA GLU A 355 18.17 17.65 -1.82
C GLU A 355 18.56 18.86 -2.68
N SER A 356 17.96 18.97 -3.89
CA SER A 356 18.20 20.09 -4.80
C SER A 356 17.70 21.41 -4.22
N TYR A 357 16.54 21.41 -3.55
CA TYR A 357 15.97 22.59 -2.91
C TYR A 357 16.81 23.04 -1.72
N ALA A 358 17.24 22.10 -0.87
CA ALA A 358 18.16 22.38 0.24
C ALA A 358 19.52 22.90 -0.25
N ALA A 359 20.09 22.31 -1.31
CA ALA A 359 21.34 22.74 -1.92
C ALA A 359 21.25 24.17 -2.52
N ALA A 360 20.06 24.64 -2.88
CA ALA A 360 19.82 26.02 -3.30
C ALA A 360 19.80 27.03 -2.14
N GLY A 361 19.98 26.56 -0.90
CA GLY A 361 20.10 27.37 0.31
C GLY A 361 18.77 27.63 1.04
N HIS A 362 17.71 26.86 0.71
CA HIS A 362 16.46 26.89 1.44
C HIS A 362 16.56 26.06 2.73
N THR A 363 16.00 26.57 3.82
CA THR A 363 15.99 25.92 5.13
C THR A 363 14.65 25.26 5.46
N GLU A 364 13.60 25.69 4.79
CA GLU A 364 12.26 25.13 4.86
C GLU A 364 12.10 23.91 3.94
N SER A 365 11.12 23.05 4.19
CA SER A 365 10.79 21.96 3.27
C SER A 365 10.26 22.49 1.94
N VAL A 366 10.63 21.85 0.85
CA VAL A 366 10.05 22.10 -0.46
C VAL A 366 8.54 21.80 -0.49
N TRP A 367 8.05 20.98 0.41
CA TRP A 367 6.64 20.55 0.52
C TRP A 367 5.82 21.39 1.50
N ALA A 368 6.39 22.44 2.09
CA ALA A 368 5.68 23.30 3.03
C ALA A 368 4.37 23.86 2.44
N LEU A 369 3.28 23.68 3.19
CA LEU A 369 1.94 24.15 2.87
C LEU A 369 1.55 25.29 3.83
N ARG A 370 0.71 26.22 3.35
CA ARG A 370 0.23 27.36 4.17
C ARG A 370 -0.95 27.01 5.07
N ASP A 371 -1.68 25.99 4.71
CA ASP A 371 -2.84 25.50 5.46
C ASP A 371 -2.76 23.99 5.63
N ASP A 372 -3.44 23.54 6.63
CA ASP A 372 -3.56 22.14 6.98
C ASP A 372 -4.52 21.45 5.99
N PHE A 373 -4.01 21.03 4.83
CA PHE A 373 -4.65 19.99 4.04
C PHE A 373 -4.59 18.65 4.75
N THR A 374 -4.13 18.64 5.98
CA THR A 374 -4.20 17.51 6.83
C THR A 374 -5.64 17.11 6.96
N GLY A 375 -6.11 16.40 6.02
CA GLY A 375 -7.21 15.52 6.19
C GLY A 375 -6.85 14.50 7.26
N LYS A 376 -6.34 14.97 8.41
CA LYS A 376 -5.94 14.14 9.55
C LYS A 376 -6.96 13.08 9.87
N ASP A 377 -8.24 13.44 9.73
CA ASP A 377 -9.36 12.53 9.83
C ASP A 377 -9.79 11.91 8.49
N ARG A 378 -9.16 12.25 7.37
CA ARG A 378 -9.59 11.84 6.02
C ARG A 378 -8.49 11.33 5.10
N GLY A 379 -7.21 11.55 5.41
CA GLY A 379 -6.07 10.98 4.69
C GLY A 379 -6.06 11.23 3.16
N TRP A 380 -6.68 12.33 2.72
CA TRP A 380 -7.00 12.52 1.32
C TRP A 380 -5.91 13.25 0.51
N PHE A 381 -4.94 13.87 1.20
CA PHE A 381 -3.87 14.61 0.52
C PHE A 381 -2.49 14.23 1.10
N ALA A 382 -1.55 13.91 0.24
CA ALA A 382 -0.19 13.61 0.61
C ALA A 382 0.61 14.88 0.87
N ASN A 383 0.58 15.41 2.11
CA ASN A 383 1.37 16.57 2.50
C ASN A 383 2.86 16.33 2.28
N ASP A 384 3.34 15.18 2.73
CA ASP A 384 4.71 14.69 2.52
C ASP A 384 4.70 13.59 1.43
N PRO A 385 5.15 13.92 0.19
CA PRO A 385 5.08 12.96 -0.89
C PRO A 385 6.08 11.80 -0.73
N LEU A 386 7.23 11.98 -0.07
CA LEU A 386 8.16 10.88 0.15
C LEU A 386 7.60 9.87 1.15
N ASP A 387 7.07 10.36 2.27
CA ASP A 387 6.40 9.49 3.24
C ASP A 387 5.20 8.76 2.62
N GLY A 388 4.41 9.47 1.80
CA GLY A 388 3.29 8.88 1.09
C GLY A 388 3.69 7.74 0.13
N VAL A 389 4.76 7.92 -0.65
CA VAL A 389 5.29 6.86 -1.55
C VAL A 389 5.78 5.66 -0.74
N LEU A 390 6.49 5.90 0.36
CA LEU A 390 6.95 4.84 1.25
C LEU A 390 5.78 4.05 1.84
N GLY A 391 4.69 4.74 2.19
CA GLY A 391 3.45 4.11 2.62
C GLY A 391 2.83 3.20 1.54
N ILE A 392 2.85 3.62 0.28
CA ILE A 392 2.40 2.78 -0.84
C ILE A 392 3.36 1.60 -1.06
N MET A 393 4.68 1.85 -0.99
CA MET A 393 5.74 0.85 -1.16
C MET A 393 5.65 -0.25 -0.10
N SER A 394 5.18 0.05 1.11
CA SER A 394 5.00 -0.95 2.17
C SER A 394 4.06 -2.10 1.81
N GLY A 395 3.20 -1.92 0.80
CA GLY A 395 2.39 -2.97 0.21
C GLY A 395 3.17 -4.00 -0.63
N ASP A 396 4.44 -3.71 -0.94
CA ASP A 396 5.40 -4.62 -1.59
C ASP A 396 6.67 -4.75 -0.73
N PRO A 397 6.72 -5.73 0.18
CA PRO A 397 7.85 -5.92 1.09
C PRO A 397 9.18 -6.14 0.38
N ALA A 398 9.18 -6.77 -0.80
CA ALA A 398 10.40 -6.98 -1.57
C ALA A 398 10.99 -5.65 -2.05
N THR A 399 10.17 -4.79 -2.63
CA THR A 399 10.57 -3.43 -3.04
C THR A 399 11.01 -2.60 -1.83
N SER A 400 10.28 -2.67 -0.70
CA SER A 400 10.67 -1.98 0.53
C SER A 400 12.05 -2.42 1.04
N THR A 401 12.33 -3.74 1.00
CA THR A 401 13.64 -4.28 1.37
C THR A 401 14.74 -3.79 0.42
N GLU A 402 14.49 -3.79 -0.89
CA GLU A 402 15.46 -3.30 -1.88
C GLU A 402 15.77 -1.82 -1.71
N TYR A 403 14.74 -1.02 -1.49
CA TYR A 403 14.85 0.43 -1.33
C TYR A 403 15.59 0.85 -0.04
N LEU A 404 15.39 0.13 1.06
CA LEU A 404 15.95 0.47 2.38
C LEU A 404 17.24 -0.29 2.74
N ASP A 405 17.73 -1.21 1.89
CA ASP A 405 18.95 -1.98 2.21
C ASP A 405 20.21 -1.11 2.16
N PRO A 406 20.89 -0.84 3.32
CA PRO A 406 22.09 -0.01 3.39
C PRO A 406 23.29 -0.61 2.64
N ALA A 407 23.22 -1.86 2.17
CA ALA A 407 24.24 -2.42 1.28
C ALA A 407 24.07 -1.99 -0.18
N ARG A 408 22.93 -1.43 -0.56
CA ARG A 408 22.61 -1.01 -1.94
C ARG A 408 22.68 0.50 -2.13
N ASN A 409 22.22 1.28 -1.13
CA ASN A 409 22.09 2.74 -1.19
C ASN A 409 22.16 3.36 0.21
N ASP A 410 21.98 4.67 0.31
CA ASP A 410 21.95 5.45 1.54
C ASP A 410 20.55 5.97 1.92
N ASN A 411 19.49 5.39 1.33
CA ASN A 411 18.11 5.84 1.55
C ASN A 411 17.70 5.72 3.02
N LEU A 412 18.07 4.63 3.67
CA LEU A 412 17.76 4.43 5.09
C LEU A 412 18.45 5.48 5.99
N ASP A 413 19.71 5.80 5.72
CA ASP A 413 20.43 6.85 6.44
C ASP A 413 19.80 8.22 6.23
N TYR A 414 19.41 8.53 4.99
CA TYR A 414 18.71 9.76 4.67
C TYR A 414 17.40 9.89 5.46
N LEU A 415 16.58 8.85 5.50
CA LEU A 415 15.28 8.84 6.18
C LEU A 415 15.41 8.88 7.71
N LEU A 416 16.42 8.24 8.28
CA LEU A 416 16.61 8.19 9.74
C LEU A 416 17.16 9.48 10.32
N HIS A 417 18.10 10.16 9.65
CA HIS A 417 18.79 11.34 10.22
C HIS A 417 19.21 12.41 9.22
N GLY A 418 19.18 12.13 7.92
CA GLY A 418 19.58 13.10 6.88
C GLY A 418 18.45 14.04 6.46
N ARG A 419 17.20 13.64 6.63
CA ARG A 419 16.01 14.34 6.15
C ARG A 419 15.44 15.30 7.19
N ASN A 420 15.00 16.47 6.73
CA ASN A 420 14.18 17.37 7.53
C ASN A 420 12.70 16.96 7.42
N TRP A 421 12.09 16.54 8.52
CA TRP A 421 10.71 16.11 8.62
C TRP A 421 9.75 17.20 9.12
N ASP A 422 10.29 18.33 9.63
CA ASP A 422 9.56 19.31 10.46
C ASP A 422 8.65 20.26 9.67
N THR A 423 8.53 20.13 8.35
CA THR A 423 8.24 21.31 7.53
C THR A 423 7.09 21.15 6.58
N VAL A 424 6.13 20.28 6.91
CA VAL A 424 5.02 20.03 5.98
C VAL A 424 3.95 21.09 6.06
N VAL A 425 3.69 21.71 7.22
CA VAL A 425 2.59 22.66 7.42
C VAL A 425 3.05 23.90 8.16
N ASP A 426 2.82 25.08 7.54
CA ASP A 426 3.03 26.38 8.17
C ASP A 426 1.77 26.82 8.92
N HIS A 427 1.80 26.81 10.25
CA HIS A 427 0.71 27.37 11.06
C HIS A 427 0.93 28.85 11.32
N TYR A 428 -0.04 29.68 10.92
CA TYR A 428 -0.13 31.06 11.36
C TYR A 428 -0.93 31.11 12.67
N ALA A 429 -0.25 31.41 13.79
CA ALA A 429 -0.95 31.66 15.04
C ALA A 429 -1.80 32.92 14.95
N THR A 430 -3.12 32.78 14.80
CA THR A 430 -4.06 33.89 14.82
C THR A 430 -4.58 34.06 16.26
N PRO A 431 -4.21 35.11 17.00
CA PRO A 431 -4.78 35.35 18.29
C PRO A 431 -6.30 35.67 18.17
N PRO A 432 -7.14 35.28 19.16
CA PRO A 432 -8.57 35.56 19.12
C PRO A 432 -8.83 37.07 18.90
N GLY A 433 -9.36 37.43 17.72
CA GLY A 433 -9.74 38.81 17.40
C GLY A 433 -8.66 39.70 16.79
N GLY A 434 -7.54 39.19 16.35
CA GLY A 434 -6.41 39.97 15.79
C GLY A 434 -5.99 39.53 14.39
N THR A 435 -5.38 40.44 13.66
CA THR A 435 -4.64 40.16 12.41
C THR A 435 -3.38 39.37 12.70
N THR A 436 -3.11 38.36 11.90
CA THR A 436 -1.89 37.51 11.94
C THR A 436 -0.62 38.35 11.91
N THR A 437 0.16 38.37 12.96
CA THR A 437 1.40 39.17 13.07
C THR A 437 2.57 38.39 13.65
N GLY A 438 2.72 37.12 13.31
CA GLY A 438 3.89 36.33 13.69
C GLY A 438 4.57 35.72 12.48
N PRO A 439 5.87 35.35 12.57
CA PRO A 439 6.48 34.51 11.56
C PRO A 439 5.72 33.17 11.50
N PRO A 440 5.61 32.53 10.33
CA PRO A 440 5.04 31.19 10.19
C PRO A 440 5.81 30.23 11.11
N VAL A 441 5.10 29.39 11.81
CA VAL A 441 5.67 28.32 12.65
C VAL A 441 5.46 27.02 11.91
N THR A 442 6.53 26.40 11.51
CA THR A 442 6.51 25.09 10.87
C THR A 442 6.37 24.01 11.94
N VAL A 443 5.47 23.07 11.75
CA VAL A 443 5.20 21.97 12.69
C VAL A 443 5.22 20.65 11.93
N GLU A 444 5.52 19.56 12.65
CA GLU A 444 5.36 18.23 12.10
C GLU A 444 3.87 17.94 11.82
N ASP A 445 3.60 17.27 10.71
CA ASP A 445 2.29 16.66 10.45
C ASP A 445 2.06 15.52 11.44
N GLY A 446 0.81 15.31 11.88
CA GLY A 446 0.45 14.17 12.73
C GLY A 446 0.69 12.80 12.09
N ASP A 447 0.79 12.78 10.77
CA ASP A 447 1.06 11.57 9.98
C ASP A 447 2.54 11.39 9.60
N VAL A 448 3.42 12.31 10.04
CA VAL A 448 4.86 12.26 9.77
C VAL A 448 5.46 10.88 10.05
N ARG A 449 6.24 10.35 9.12
CA ARG A 449 6.91 9.04 9.21
C ARG A 449 5.97 7.81 9.28
N LYS A 450 4.66 7.95 9.09
CA LYS A 450 3.77 6.77 9.05
C LYS A 450 4.08 5.89 7.85
N GLY A 451 4.30 6.49 6.69
CA GLY A 451 4.71 5.77 5.49
C GLY A 451 6.09 5.14 5.62
N PHE A 452 7.05 5.88 6.17
CA PHE A 452 8.38 5.34 6.45
C PHE A 452 8.35 4.21 7.47
N GLY A 453 7.60 4.35 8.56
CA GLY A 453 7.43 3.30 9.56
C GLY A 453 6.84 2.02 8.95
N ALA A 454 5.82 2.16 8.10
CA ALA A 454 5.22 1.04 7.39
C ALA A 454 6.20 0.38 6.40
N ALA A 455 6.95 1.17 5.62
CA ALA A 455 7.96 0.64 4.72
C ALA A 455 9.10 -0.07 5.47
N LEU A 456 9.51 0.47 6.63
CA LEU A 456 10.52 -0.15 7.51
C LEU A 456 10.03 -1.49 8.07
N GLU A 457 8.77 -1.56 8.52
CA GLU A 457 8.14 -2.80 8.97
C GLU A 457 8.13 -3.84 7.84
N ALA A 458 7.64 -3.47 6.65
CA ALA A 458 7.62 -4.36 5.49
C ALA A 458 9.04 -4.81 5.08
N ALA A 459 10.00 -3.89 5.05
CA ALA A 459 11.37 -4.15 4.64
C ALA A 459 12.14 -5.10 5.58
N THR A 460 11.78 -5.12 6.85
CA THR A 460 12.50 -5.90 7.88
C THR A 460 11.82 -7.22 8.20
N THR A 461 10.49 -7.30 8.04
CA THR A 461 9.73 -8.53 8.29
C THR A 461 9.52 -9.36 7.03
N GLY A 462 9.46 -8.73 5.86
CA GLY A 462 9.10 -9.38 4.60
C GLY A 462 7.60 -9.54 4.39
N ASP A 463 6.77 -8.97 5.27
CA ASP A 463 5.31 -9.02 5.23
C ASP A 463 4.70 -7.62 5.11
N VAL A 464 3.48 -7.54 4.60
CA VAL A 464 2.73 -6.28 4.55
C VAL A 464 2.39 -5.84 5.98
N PRO A 465 2.57 -4.54 6.33
CA PRO A 465 2.30 -4.03 7.67
C PRO A 465 0.92 -4.39 8.20
N GLY A 466 0.86 -4.77 9.47
CA GLY A 466 -0.37 -5.22 10.12
C GLY A 466 -0.80 -6.65 9.78
N SER A 467 -0.04 -7.39 8.96
CA SER A 467 -0.20 -8.82 8.77
C SER A 467 0.52 -9.61 9.88
N TYR A 468 0.21 -10.91 9.98
CA TYR A 468 0.91 -11.78 10.91
C TYR A 468 2.35 -12.01 10.44
N HIS A 469 3.31 -11.78 11.32
CA HIS A 469 4.73 -11.99 11.06
C HIS A 469 5.21 -13.27 11.78
N PRO A 470 5.63 -14.31 11.04
CA PRO A 470 6.24 -15.47 11.63
C PRO A 470 7.52 -15.09 12.41
N VAL A 471 7.64 -15.61 13.63
CA VAL A 471 8.82 -15.39 14.47
C VAL A 471 10.00 -16.19 13.90
N GLY A 472 11.12 -15.53 13.60
CA GLY A 472 12.42 -16.17 13.41
C GLY A 472 12.86 -16.48 11.98
N GLU A 473 12.07 -16.20 10.93
CA GLU A 473 12.50 -16.45 9.55
C GLU A 473 12.77 -15.15 8.78
N HIS A 474 13.99 -14.66 8.80
CA HIS A 474 14.38 -13.42 8.12
C HIS A 474 15.51 -13.65 7.12
N THR A 475 15.59 -12.77 6.11
CA THR A 475 16.71 -12.73 5.17
C THR A 475 17.83 -11.81 5.66
N VAL A 476 19.04 -11.97 5.11
CA VAL A 476 20.19 -11.11 5.46
C VAL A 476 19.93 -9.61 5.19
N PRO A 477 19.31 -9.20 4.08
CA PRO A 477 18.92 -7.80 3.89
C PRO A 477 17.97 -7.28 4.97
N GLN A 478 16.93 -8.04 5.33
CA GLN A 478 15.97 -7.69 6.37
C GLN A 478 16.64 -7.44 7.73
N ALA A 479 17.44 -8.41 8.18
CA ALA A 479 18.18 -8.29 9.44
C ALA A 479 19.20 -7.13 9.39
N ARG A 480 19.82 -6.87 8.23
CA ARG A 480 20.76 -5.76 8.06
C ARG A 480 20.07 -4.40 8.18
N ILE A 481 18.88 -4.24 7.58
CA ILE A 481 18.07 -3.02 7.69
C ILE A 481 17.73 -2.75 9.14
N LEU A 482 17.22 -3.75 9.87
CA LEU A 482 16.88 -3.59 11.27
C LEU A 482 18.10 -3.26 12.13
N GLN A 483 19.19 -4.01 11.97
CA GLN A 483 20.43 -3.75 12.71
C GLN A 483 20.97 -2.35 12.44
N HIS A 484 20.93 -1.90 11.18
CA HIS A 484 21.35 -0.57 10.80
C HIS A 484 20.44 0.49 11.44
N THR A 485 19.13 0.29 11.45
CA THR A 485 18.15 1.16 12.10
C THR A 485 18.44 1.32 13.59
N ILE A 486 18.63 0.20 14.32
CA ILE A 486 18.98 0.23 15.75
C ILE A 486 20.26 1.02 15.99
N ASN A 487 21.31 0.75 15.21
CA ASN A 487 22.59 1.41 15.34
C ASN A 487 22.53 2.92 15.05
N THR A 488 21.80 3.30 14.01
CA THR A 488 21.65 4.71 13.60
C THR A 488 20.86 5.51 14.63
N LEU A 489 19.71 4.99 15.09
CA LEU A 489 18.91 5.63 16.14
C LEU A 489 19.74 5.80 17.44
N TYR A 490 20.47 4.78 17.85
CA TYR A 490 21.33 4.87 19.02
C TYR A 490 22.44 5.92 18.85
N SER A 491 23.14 5.92 17.72
CA SER A 491 24.25 6.84 17.46
C SER A 491 23.81 8.30 17.32
N ALA A 492 22.58 8.54 16.85
CA ALA A 492 21.99 9.86 16.76
C ALA A 492 21.36 10.37 18.07
N ASN A 493 21.48 9.62 19.17
CA ASN A 493 20.81 9.85 20.46
C ASN A 493 19.26 9.92 20.35
N GLN A 494 18.70 9.25 19.37
CA GLN A 494 17.25 9.18 19.13
C GLN A 494 16.63 7.89 19.68
N ALA A 495 17.42 6.97 20.20
CA ALA A 495 16.93 5.66 20.62
C ALA A 495 16.01 5.71 21.83
N GLN A 496 16.28 6.57 22.81
CA GLN A 496 15.45 6.71 24.03
C GLN A 496 14.25 7.64 23.85
N GLU A 497 14.26 8.48 22.83
CA GLU A 497 13.13 9.32 22.39
C GLU A 497 12.98 9.13 20.89
N LEU A 498 12.22 8.11 20.51
CA LEU A 498 12.05 7.77 19.10
C LEU A 498 11.36 8.91 18.33
N PRO A 499 11.73 9.12 17.07
CA PRO A 499 10.98 10.00 16.18
C PRO A 499 9.50 9.61 16.12
N THR A 500 8.63 10.59 15.98
CA THR A 500 7.17 10.43 15.93
C THR A 500 6.76 9.33 14.97
N ASN A 501 5.80 8.50 15.36
CA ASN A 501 5.20 7.39 14.61
C ASN A 501 6.13 6.19 14.29
N LEU A 502 7.32 6.09 14.91
CA LEU A 502 8.20 4.91 14.73
C LEU A 502 8.06 3.85 15.83
N ALA A 503 7.47 4.16 16.98
CA ALA A 503 7.39 3.20 18.10
C ALA A 503 6.60 1.94 17.73
N THR A 504 5.40 2.08 17.19
CA THR A 504 4.53 0.94 16.81
C THR A 504 5.15 0.07 15.71
N PRO A 505 5.63 0.60 14.56
CA PRO A 505 6.31 -0.21 13.55
C PRO A 505 7.53 -0.96 14.09
N LEU A 506 8.37 -0.29 14.88
CA LEU A 506 9.55 -0.94 15.49
C LEU A 506 9.16 -2.03 16.49
N ALA A 507 8.05 -1.86 17.23
CA ALA A 507 7.54 -2.91 18.11
C ALA A 507 7.09 -4.14 17.31
N HIS A 508 6.38 -3.98 16.21
CA HIS A 508 5.98 -5.08 15.33
C HIS A 508 7.20 -5.80 14.76
N VAL A 509 8.18 -5.04 14.29
CA VAL A 509 9.45 -5.59 13.78
C VAL A 509 10.15 -6.41 14.85
N LEU A 510 10.40 -5.84 16.04
CA LEU A 510 11.11 -6.53 17.11
C LEU A 510 10.32 -7.73 17.66
N THR A 511 8.98 -7.72 17.57
CA THR A 511 8.15 -8.90 17.86
C THR A 511 8.47 -10.06 16.92
N SER A 512 8.66 -9.77 15.62
CA SER A 512 9.09 -10.79 14.65
C SER A 512 10.53 -11.29 14.93
N TYR A 513 11.39 -10.47 15.51
CA TYR A 513 12.77 -10.80 15.92
C TYR A 513 12.86 -11.22 17.40
N THR A 514 11.80 -11.68 18.03
CA THR A 514 11.83 -12.11 19.44
C THR A 514 12.94 -13.13 19.77
N PRO A 515 13.28 -14.13 18.92
CA PRO A 515 14.41 -15.01 19.18
C PRO A 515 15.76 -14.29 19.32
N ASP A 516 15.95 -13.23 18.52
CA ASP A 516 17.16 -12.40 18.56
C ASP A 516 17.18 -11.50 19.79
N THR A 517 16.09 -10.81 20.11
CA THR A 517 16.02 -9.96 21.31
C THR A 517 16.19 -10.78 22.58
N HIS A 518 15.56 -11.96 22.65
CA HIS A 518 15.78 -12.94 23.70
C HIS A 518 17.26 -13.36 23.78
N GLY A 519 17.85 -13.73 22.63
CA GLY A 519 19.25 -14.15 22.55
C GLY A 519 20.24 -13.10 23.04
N VAL A 520 20.02 -11.83 22.68
CA VAL A 520 20.83 -10.69 23.10
C VAL A 520 20.76 -10.48 24.62
N TYR A 521 19.54 -10.49 25.19
CA TYR A 521 19.38 -10.29 26.65
C TYR A 521 19.79 -11.48 27.48
N ALA A 522 19.61 -12.69 26.97
CA ALA A 522 20.05 -13.92 27.62
C ALA A 522 21.56 -14.16 27.50
N GLU A 523 22.25 -13.50 26.55
CA GLU A 523 23.62 -13.86 26.14
C GLU A 523 23.73 -15.36 25.82
N SER A 524 22.70 -15.91 25.18
CA SER A 524 22.44 -17.34 25.03
C SER A 524 23.51 -18.08 24.20
N SER A 525 24.33 -17.36 23.45
CA SER A 525 25.43 -17.91 22.68
C SER A 525 26.54 -16.87 22.45
N SER A 526 27.74 -17.35 22.07
CA SER A 526 28.87 -16.46 21.72
C SER A 526 28.59 -15.55 20.53
N ARG A 527 27.51 -15.76 19.77
CA ARG A 527 27.09 -14.90 18.65
C ARG A 527 26.30 -13.68 19.12
N TYR A 528 25.64 -13.79 20.27
CA TYR A 528 24.95 -12.70 20.96
C TYR A 528 25.80 -12.08 22.09
N ASP A 529 26.94 -12.70 22.43
CA ASP A 529 27.92 -12.14 23.37
C ASP A 529 28.78 -11.08 22.64
N ILE A 530 28.17 -9.93 22.42
CA ILE A 530 28.76 -8.78 21.74
C ILE A 530 29.02 -7.70 22.78
N ASP A 531 30.16 -7.01 22.64
CA ASP A 531 30.47 -5.87 23.50
C ASP A 531 29.24 -4.96 23.59
N TRP A 532 28.88 -4.68 24.78
CA TRP A 532 27.61 -4.14 25.25
C TRP A 532 27.09 -2.89 24.50
N ASP A 533 27.94 -1.94 24.05
CA ASP A 533 27.61 -0.77 23.23
C ASP A 533 27.98 -0.93 21.73
N SER A 534 28.38 -2.11 21.32
CA SER A 534 28.90 -2.42 20.00
C SER A 534 27.89 -3.09 19.09
N SER A 535 28.29 -3.36 17.88
CA SER A 535 27.52 -4.09 16.87
C SER A 535 28.45 -4.99 16.08
N GLY A 536 28.06 -6.23 15.89
CA GLY A 536 28.76 -7.21 15.06
C GLY A 536 28.23 -7.21 13.61
N SER A 537 28.50 -8.28 12.89
CA SER A 537 27.92 -8.53 11.57
C SER A 537 26.69 -9.41 11.69
N VAL A 538 25.63 -9.08 10.96
CA VAL A 538 24.48 -9.98 10.74
C VAL A 538 24.98 -11.37 10.37
N TRP A 539 24.41 -12.40 10.92
CA TRP A 539 24.77 -13.79 10.67
C TRP A 539 23.53 -14.63 10.32
N SER A 540 23.74 -15.85 9.81
CA SER A 540 22.64 -16.73 9.41
C SER A 540 22.90 -18.16 9.86
N ASP A 541 21.80 -18.88 10.09
CA ASP A 541 21.80 -20.31 10.31
C ASP A 541 20.59 -20.98 9.60
N LYS A 542 20.17 -22.14 10.09
CA LYS A 542 19.03 -22.87 9.52
C LYS A 542 17.66 -22.19 9.74
N ASP A 543 17.57 -21.32 10.74
CA ASP A 543 16.35 -20.62 11.15
C ASP A 543 16.26 -19.19 10.56
N GLY A 544 17.23 -18.79 9.72
CA GLY A 544 17.24 -17.51 9.02
C GLY A 544 18.43 -16.62 9.34
N ALA A 545 18.27 -15.32 9.11
CA ALA A 545 19.27 -14.30 9.42
C ALA A 545 18.96 -13.63 10.76
N HIS A 546 20.02 -13.30 11.49
CA HIS A 546 19.97 -12.87 12.88
C HIS A 546 20.73 -11.56 13.10
N LEU A 547 20.29 -10.81 14.11
CA LEU A 547 20.94 -9.57 14.57
C LEU A 547 22.25 -9.85 15.32
N ALA A 548 23.15 -8.86 15.28
CA ALA A 548 24.36 -8.83 16.08
C ALA A 548 24.53 -7.43 16.69
N VAL A 549 23.69 -7.10 17.66
CA VAL A 549 23.68 -5.82 18.38
C VAL A 549 23.98 -6.02 19.86
N GLY A 550 24.71 -5.07 20.46
CA GLY A 550 24.97 -5.08 21.90
C GLY A 550 23.71 -4.76 22.70
N HIS A 551 23.67 -5.26 23.92
CA HIS A 551 22.56 -5.12 24.87
C HIS A 551 22.10 -3.66 25.04
N GLN A 552 23.04 -2.72 25.19
CA GLN A 552 22.75 -1.30 25.41
C GLN A 552 22.02 -0.65 24.25
N ARG A 553 22.43 -0.95 23.00
CA ARG A 553 21.80 -0.40 21.81
C ARG A 553 20.36 -0.87 21.67
N LEU A 554 20.12 -2.16 21.90
CA LEU A 554 18.78 -2.74 21.86
C LEU A 554 17.91 -2.19 23.00
N ALA A 555 18.44 -2.14 24.22
CA ALA A 555 17.72 -1.63 25.38
C ALA A 555 17.31 -0.16 25.22
N ALA A 556 18.18 0.68 24.65
CA ALA A 556 17.87 2.08 24.38
C ALA A 556 16.70 2.24 23.38
N VAL A 557 16.71 1.49 22.27
CA VAL A 557 15.61 1.52 21.28
C VAL A 557 14.31 0.99 21.87
N MET A 558 14.35 -0.13 22.60
CA MET A 558 13.18 -0.68 23.26
C MET A 558 12.63 0.26 24.35
N ARG A 559 13.52 1.02 25.02
CA ARG A 559 13.09 2.06 25.97
C ARG A 559 12.32 3.18 25.25
N GLY A 560 12.78 3.59 24.08
CA GLY A 560 12.05 4.56 23.25
C GLY A 560 10.69 4.03 22.77
N ILE A 561 10.61 2.74 22.41
CA ILE A 561 9.32 2.10 22.11
C ILE A 561 8.39 2.12 23.31
N ALA A 562 8.92 1.98 24.52
CA ALA A 562 8.14 1.93 25.75
C ALA A 562 7.48 3.28 26.12
N ASP A 563 7.79 4.36 25.42
CA ASP A 563 7.02 5.60 25.49
C ASP A 563 5.59 5.42 24.94
N ASP A 564 5.39 4.45 24.02
CA ASP A 564 4.07 3.92 23.64
C ASP A 564 3.79 2.62 24.42
N PRO A 565 2.91 2.65 25.43
CA PRO A 565 2.66 1.50 26.29
C PRO A 565 2.02 0.32 25.55
N GLN A 566 1.23 0.56 24.52
CA GLN A 566 0.62 -0.53 23.74
C GLN A 566 1.67 -1.23 22.87
N ALA A 567 2.51 -0.46 22.20
CA ALA A 567 3.62 -0.97 21.40
C ALA A 567 4.57 -1.83 22.25
N PHE A 568 4.94 -1.33 23.44
CA PHE A 568 5.81 -2.09 24.35
C PHE A 568 5.08 -3.31 24.94
N GLY A 569 3.78 -3.23 25.18
CA GLY A 569 2.97 -4.35 25.63
C GLY A 569 3.00 -5.54 24.64
N HIS A 570 2.98 -5.26 23.32
CA HIS A 570 3.15 -6.28 22.30
C HIS A 570 4.51 -6.98 22.37
N LEU A 571 5.59 -6.22 22.52
CA LEU A 571 6.93 -6.78 22.68
C LEU A 571 7.07 -7.63 23.94
N TYR A 572 6.56 -7.13 25.05
CA TYR A 572 6.60 -7.82 26.33
C TYR A 572 5.82 -9.15 26.27
N GLY A 573 4.64 -9.13 25.68
CA GLY A 573 3.82 -10.35 25.52
C GLY A 573 4.49 -11.38 24.60
N ALA A 574 5.15 -10.94 23.55
CA ALA A 574 5.90 -11.82 22.64
C ALA A 574 7.07 -12.52 23.35
N GLU A 575 7.84 -11.79 24.15
CA GLU A 575 8.92 -12.36 24.94
C GLU A 575 8.41 -13.39 25.96
N GLN A 576 7.33 -13.08 26.68
CA GLN A 576 6.73 -14.01 27.63
C GLN A 576 6.33 -15.33 26.94
N GLN A 577 5.70 -15.23 25.78
CA GLN A 577 5.29 -16.39 25.00
C GLN A 577 6.49 -17.19 24.50
N TYR A 578 7.52 -16.50 24.01
CA TYR A 578 8.74 -17.15 23.53
C TYR A 578 9.49 -17.87 24.66
N ALA A 579 9.62 -17.27 25.84
CA ALA A 579 10.19 -17.91 27.01
C ALA A 579 9.47 -19.21 27.39
N HIS A 580 8.14 -19.20 27.35
CA HIS A 580 7.35 -20.42 27.56
C HIS A 580 7.64 -21.50 26.51
N GLN A 581 7.78 -21.11 25.24
CA GLN A 581 8.10 -22.05 24.16
C GLN A 581 9.50 -22.64 24.33
N VAL A 582 10.51 -21.81 24.67
CA VAL A 582 11.90 -22.25 24.92
C VAL A 582 11.95 -23.36 25.98
N LEU A 583 11.16 -23.23 27.07
CA LEU A 583 11.10 -24.26 28.08
C LEU A 583 10.29 -25.50 27.65
N ALA A 584 9.20 -25.29 26.90
CA ALA A 584 8.39 -26.37 26.35
C ALA A 584 9.21 -27.25 25.37
N ASP A 585 10.13 -26.66 24.63
CA ASP A 585 10.98 -27.35 23.67
C ASP A 585 12.17 -28.11 24.29
N ILE A 586 12.37 -28.01 25.60
CA ILE A 586 13.39 -28.84 26.29
C ILE A 586 13.11 -30.32 26.02
N PRO A 587 14.06 -31.11 25.47
CA PRO A 587 13.82 -32.52 25.16
C PRO A 587 13.47 -33.34 26.40
N GLN A 588 12.62 -34.35 26.23
CA GLN A 588 12.37 -35.33 27.31
C GLN A 588 13.68 -36.06 27.67
N GLY A 589 14.02 -36.05 28.97
CA GLY A 589 15.27 -36.64 29.45
C GLY A 589 16.51 -35.76 29.25
N ALA A 590 16.33 -34.50 28.97
CA ALA A 590 17.43 -33.53 28.99
C ALA A 590 18.12 -33.53 30.38
N GLY A 591 19.44 -33.36 30.38
CA GLY A 591 20.20 -33.25 31.62
C GLY A 591 19.99 -31.88 32.32
N ASP A 592 20.18 -31.87 33.64
CA ASP A 592 19.97 -30.70 34.50
C ASP A 592 20.64 -29.43 33.97
N LYS A 593 21.83 -29.53 33.38
CA LYS A 593 22.52 -28.40 32.79
C LYS A 593 21.73 -27.76 31.62
N THR A 594 21.18 -28.56 30.73
CA THR A 594 20.37 -28.08 29.61
C THR A 594 19.09 -27.37 30.10
N ILE A 595 18.47 -27.95 31.14
CA ILE A 595 17.28 -27.37 31.76
C ILE A 595 17.66 -26.02 32.41
N GLN A 596 18.73 -26.03 33.20
CA GLN A 596 19.22 -24.82 33.87
C GLN A 596 19.58 -23.70 32.87
N ASP A 597 20.31 -24.05 31.82
CA ASP A 597 20.71 -23.06 30.79
C ASP A 597 19.44 -22.40 30.17
N ARG A 598 18.40 -23.17 29.81
CA ARG A 598 17.16 -22.63 29.25
C ARG A 598 16.35 -21.80 30.24
N VAL A 599 16.27 -22.21 31.50
CA VAL A 599 15.60 -21.44 32.56
C VAL A 599 16.34 -20.11 32.80
N VAL A 600 17.67 -20.16 32.90
CA VAL A 600 18.52 -19.00 33.10
C VAL A 600 18.38 -17.99 31.96
N ASP A 601 18.47 -18.46 30.71
CA ASP A 601 18.35 -17.63 29.51
C ASP A 601 16.99 -16.92 29.47
N SER A 602 15.90 -17.68 29.60
CA SER A 602 14.55 -17.11 29.56
C SER A 602 14.29 -16.14 30.70
N SER A 603 14.72 -16.47 31.92
CA SER A 603 14.51 -15.60 33.08
C SER A 603 15.31 -14.30 32.97
N ARG A 604 16.54 -14.35 32.43
CA ARG A 604 17.37 -13.17 32.20
C ARG A 604 16.76 -12.24 31.17
N ALA A 605 16.27 -12.77 30.05
CA ALA A 605 15.58 -11.99 29.03
C ALA A 605 14.31 -11.32 29.58
N MET A 606 13.44 -12.09 30.27
CA MET A 606 12.25 -11.54 30.94
C MET A 606 12.61 -10.41 31.91
N GLY A 607 13.67 -10.59 32.70
CA GLY A 607 14.17 -9.56 33.60
C GLY A 607 14.61 -8.29 32.88
N ALA A 608 15.25 -8.41 31.72
CA ALA A 608 15.67 -7.25 30.91
C ALA A 608 14.47 -6.41 30.45
N TYR A 609 13.39 -7.02 29.97
CA TYR A 609 12.15 -6.33 29.62
C TYR A 609 11.52 -5.59 30.81
N ASP A 610 11.53 -6.22 32.00
CA ASP A 610 11.08 -5.57 33.22
C ASP A 610 12.01 -4.45 33.70
N GLY A 611 13.29 -4.51 33.37
CA GLY A 611 14.23 -3.42 33.55
C GLY A 611 13.82 -2.17 32.74
N ILE A 612 13.46 -2.35 31.47
CA ILE A 612 12.95 -1.28 30.59
C ILE A 612 11.65 -0.71 31.16
N ARG A 613 10.68 -1.58 31.47
CA ARG A 613 9.41 -1.21 32.11
C ARG A 613 9.60 -0.39 33.38
N SER A 614 10.54 -0.81 34.23
CA SER A 614 10.85 -0.12 35.47
C SER A 614 11.43 1.28 35.23
N ASP A 615 12.23 1.47 34.19
CA ASP A 615 12.76 2.79 33.84
C ASP A 615 11.63 3.76 33.43
N VAL A 616 10.65 3.30 32.65
CA VAL A 616 9.46 4.09 32.28
C VAL A 616 8.64 4.49 33.51
N ILE A 617 8.43 3.60 34.46
CA ILE A 617 7.68 3.86 35.69
C ILE A 617 8.30 5.00 36.51
N PHE A 618 9.61 5.14 36.47
CA PHE A 618 10.35 6.23 37.15
C PHE A 618 10.43 7.51 36.32
N ASP A 619 10.02 7.50 35.05
CA ASP A 619 10.05 8.68 34.21
C ASP A 619 8.88 9.63 34.59
N GLU A 620 9.20 10.87 34.94
CA GLU A 620 8.21 11.86 35.38
C GLU A 620 7.29 12.36 34.25
N ARG A 621 7.65 12.09 32.97
CA ARG A 621 6.87 12.50 31.79
C ARG A 621 5.53 11.79 31.65
N PHE A 622 5.33 10.63 32.30
CA PHE A 622 4.17 9.78 32.07
C PHE A 622 3.15 9.86 33.22
N GLN A 623 1.87 9.83 32.85
CA GLN A 623 0.78 9.53 33.76
C GLN A 623 0.74 8.01 34.02
N LYS A 624 1.42 7.58 35.07
CA LYS A 624 1.77 6.19 35.38
C LYS A 624 0.59 5.21 35.36
N THR A 625 -0.60 5.67 35.79
CA THR A 625 -1.81 4.83 35.82
C THR A 625 -2.40 4.58 34.42
N GLN A 626 -2.39 5.61 33.55
CA GLN A 626 -2.85 5.46 32.18
C GLN A 626 -1.88 4.58 31.39
N TRP A 627 -0.57 4.83 31.52
CA TRP A 627 0.44 4.01 30.88
C TRP A 627 0.30 2.52 31.24
N ALA A 628 0.09 2.19 32.52
CA ALA A 628 -0.07 0.80 32.96
C ALA A 628 -1.35 0.13 32.39
N ALA A 629 -2.46 0.88 32.27
CA ALA A 629 -3.70 0.38 31.67
C ALA A 629 -3.51 0.08 30.17
N ASP A 630 -2.88 1.00 29.45
CA ASP A 630 -2.64 0.86 28.00
C ASP A 630 -1.63 -0.24 27.70
N PHE A 631 -0.59 -0.41 28.55
CA PHE A 631 0.35 -1.51 28.48
C PHE A 631 -0.33 -2.88 28.65
N ASN A 632 -1.20 -3.02 29.64
CA ASN A 632 -1.95 -4.26 29.85
C ASN A 632 -2.89 -4.58 28.67
N HIS A 633 -3.46 -3.55 28.03
CA HIS A 633 -4.23 -3.73 26.81
C HIS A 633 -3.36 -4.28 25.67
N GLY A 634 -2.14 -3.77 25.50
CA GLY A 634 -1.18 -4.24 24.50
C GLY A 634 -0.80 -5.72 24.69
N ILE A 635 -0.51 -6.15 25.93
CA ILE A 635 -0.24 -7.55 26.24
C ILE A 635 -1.45 -8.43 25.86
N GLY A 636 -2.67 -8.05 26.24
CA GLY A 636 -3.88 -8.79 25.93
C GLY A 636 -4.11 -8.97 24.43
N ALA A 637 -3.79 -7.96 23.62
CA ALA A 637 -3.89 -8.02 22.17
C ALA A 637 -2.89 -9.01 21.56
N SER A 638 -1.62 -9.00 22.00
CA SER A 638 -0.59 -9.95 21.51
C SER A 638 -0.94 -11.40 21.81
N LEU A 639 -1.40 -11.68 23.02
CA LEU A 639 -1.80 -13.02 23.43
C LEU A 639 -3.03 -13.53 22.67
N SER A 640 -4.02 -12.68 22.40
CA SER A 640 -5.22 -13.05 21.63
C SER A 640 -4.89 -13.39 20.17
N THR A 641 -3.95 -12.68 19.56
CA THR A 641 -3.50 -12.93 18.18
C THR A 641 -2.72 -14.26 18.10
N ALA A 642 -1.86 -14.55 19.06
CA ALA A 642 -1.09 -15.80 19.13
C ALA A 642 -1.97 -17.05 19.32
N LEU A 643 -3.04 -16.95 20.11
CA LEU A 643 -4.00 -18.04 20.33
C LEU A 643 -4.82 -18.37 19.08
N MET A 644 -5.02 -17.44 18.15
CA MET A 644 -5.73 -17.70 16.89
C MET A 644 -4.93 -18.53 15.88
N PHE A 645 -3.60 -18.56 15.99
CA PHE A 645 -2.72 -19.17 14.99
C PHE A 645 -1.98 -20.44 15.44
N ASN A 646 -2.10 -20.85 16.69
CA ASN A 646 -1.46 -22.08 17.16
C ASN A 646 -2.46 -22.99 17.90
N PRO A 647 -3.08 -23.96 17.19
CA PRO A 647 -4.03 -24.90 17.81
C PRO A 647 -3.32 -26.03 18.55
N VAL A 648 -2.31 -25.74 19.35
CA VAL A 648 -1.78 -26.71 20.30
C VAL A 648 -2.67 -26.67 21.54
N SER A 649 -3.68 -27.51 21.51
CA SER A 649 -4.83 -27.54 22.38
C SER A 649 -4.56 -28.01 23.85
N ASP A 650 -3.32 -28.08 24.31
CA ASP A 650 -2.99 -28.62 25.62
C ASP A 650 -2.25 -27.64 26.57
N LEU A 651 -2.12 -26.37 26.23
CA LEU A 651 -1.52 -25.33 27.10
C LEU A 651 -2.59 -24.39 27.67
N SER A 652 -3.56 -24.91 28.37
CA SER A 652 -4.59 -24.15 29.09
C SER A 652 -4.15 -23.22 30.24
N PRO A 653 -2.90 -23.22 30.76
CA PRO A 653 -2.52 -22.29 31.83
C PRO A 653 -2.17 -20.88 31.38
N VAL A 654 -1.85 -20.63 30.07
CA VAL A 654 -1.34 -19.33 29.60
C VAL A 654 -2.42 -18.24 29.62
N GLY A 655 -3.67 -18.60 29.35
CA GLY A 655 -4.80 -17.66 29.42
C GLY A 655 -5.13 -17.17 30.83
N ASP A 656 -4.83 -17.98 31.85
CA ASP A 656 -5.11 -17.69 33.27
C ASP A 656 -4.02 -16.78 33.88
N LEU A 657 -2.78 -16.84 33.35
CA LEU A 657 -1.67 -15.99 33.77
C LEU A 657 -1.82 -14.54 33.28
N ALA A 658 -2.24 -14.36 32.04
CA ALA A 658 -2.47 -13.02 31.47
C ALA A 658 -3.63 -12.28 32.18
N THR A 659 -4.69 -13.00 32.56
CA THR A 659 -5.83 -12.41 33.29
C THR A 659 -5.50 -12.10 34.74
N ARG A 660 -4.65 -12.86 35.41
CA ARG A 660 -4.28 -12.61 36.82
C ARG A 660 -3.29 -11.48 37.00
N THR A 661 -2.36 -11.26 36.09
CA THR A 661 -1.47 -10.07 36.09
C THR A 661 -2.25 -8.78 35.84
N VAL A 662 -3.35 -8.83 35.11
CA VAL A 662 -4.22 -7.67 34.83
C VAL A 662 -5.09 -7.30 36.03
N ASP A 663 -5.61 -8.25 36.80
CA ASP A 663 -6.56 -7.99 37.89
C ASP A 663 -5.93 -7.35 39.14
N VAL A 664 -4.63 -7.55 39.40
CA VAL A 664 -3.93 -6.97 40.55
C VAL A 664 -3.69 -5.47 40.38
N TRP A 665 -3.67 -4.96 39.14
CA TRP A 665 -3.31 -3.58 38.80
C TRP A 665 -4.46 -2.59 38.75
N ALA A 666 -5.70 -3.05 38.63
CA ALA A 666 -6.86 -2.20 38.41
C ALA A 666 -7.40 -1.51 39.68
N TYR A 667 -6.91 -1.83 40.87
CA TYR A 667 -7.62 -1.50 42.11
C TYR A 667 -7.16 -0.28 42.89
N GLU A 668 -5.96 0.28 42.74
CA GLU A 668 -5.51 1.45 43.55
C GLU A 668 -4.84 2.57 42.79
N SER A 669 -5.59 3.49 42.17
CA SER A 669 -5.04 4.83 41.97
C SER A 669 -6.10 5.92 41.92
N ASN A 670 -6.21 6.53 43.03
CA ASN A 670 -6.70 7.92 43.19
C ASN A 670 -5.99 8.50 44.40
N LYS A 671 -4.98 9.41 44.20
CA LYS A 671 -4.68 10.54 45.09
C LYS A 671 -3.41 11.32 44.67
N GLU A 672 -3.56 12.62 44.77
CA GLU A 672 -2.67 13.72 44.43
C GLU A 672 -1.39 13.81 45.29
N HIS A 673 -0.25 14.15 44.69
CA HIS A 673 0.87 15.07 45.07
C HIS A 673 2.26 14.52 44.66
N VAL A 674 3.19 15.37 44.26
CA VAL A 674 4.50 15.02 43.69
C VAL A 674 5.39 14.17 44.63
N ALA A 675 5.32 14.34 45.96
CA ALA A 675 6.01 13.47 46.90
C ALA A 675 5.34 12.09 47.05
N GLU A 676 4.04 11.98 46.82
CA GLU A 676 3.29 10.74 46.76
C GLU A 676 3.52 10.01 45.43
N ALA A 677 3.79 10.73 44.33
CA ALA A 677 4.12 10.13 43.04
C ALA A 677 5.42 9.30 43.07
N ASN A 678 6.45 9.77 43.76
CA ASN A 678 7.71 9.03 43.94
C ASN A 678 7.54 7.81 44.84
N LEU A 679 6.72 7.89 45.89
CA LEU A 679 6.38 6.76 46.73
C LEU A 679 5.51 5.75 45.98
N ALA A 680 4.53 6.21 45.21
CA ALA A 680 3.70 5.36 44.36
C ALA A 680 4.53 4.66 43.27
N ALA A 681 5.47 5.37 42.62
CA ALA A 681 6.38 4.74 41.68
C ALA A 681 7.28 3.67 42.32
N THR A 682 7.74 3.91 43.54
CA THR A 682 8.56 2.95 44.29
C THR A 682 7.73 1.73 44.69
N GLN A 683 6.48 1.93 45.13
CA GLN A 683 5.55 0.83 45.43
C GLN A 683 5.19 0.05 44.17
N GLN A 684 4.85 0.72 43.10
CA GLN A 684 4.53 0.10 41.82
C GLN A 684 5.71 -0.69 41.25
N ASN A 685 6.93 -0.18 41.40
CA ASN A 685 8.13 -0.91 40.98
C ASN A 685 8.39 -2.15 41.85
N ALA A 686 8.10 -2.09 43.16
CA ALA A 686 8.18 -3.25 44.04
C ALA A 686 7.14 -4.31 43.69
N GLU A 687 5.91 -3.90 43.38
CA GLU A 687 4.83 -4.81 42.92
C GLU A 687 5.19 -5.46 41.56
N THR A 688 5.76 -4.68 40.63
CA THR A 688 6.24 -5.20 39.32
C THR A 688 7.36 -6.21 39.51
N TYR A 689 8.29 -5.93 40.39
CA TYR A 689 9.39 -6.85 40.73
C TYR A 689 8.87 -8.17 41.33
N ASP A 690 7.92 -8.09 42.27
CA ASP A 690 7.31 -9.25 42.91
C ASP A 690 6.51 -10.08 41.89
N ALA A 691 5.77 -9.42 40.98
CA ALA A 691 5.07 -10.07 39.88
C ALA A 691 6.03 -10.81 38.94
N GLY A 692 7.12 -10.18 38.51
CA GLY A 692 8.11 -10.81 37.62
C GLY A 692 8.81 -12.02 38.26
N GLN A 693 9.09 -11.98 39.56
CA GLN A 693 9.61 -13.13 40.31
C GLN A 693 8.60 -14.30 40.32
N HIS A 694 7.31 -13.98 40.45
CA HIS A 694 6.24 -14.98 40.39
C HIS A 694 6.05 -15.52 38.96
N ASP A 695 6.22 -14.69 37.92
CA ASP A 695 6.12 -15.14 36.53
C ASP A 695 7.21 -16.18 36.21
N VAL A 696 8.46 -15.96 36.67
CA VAL A 696 9.53 -16.96 36.57
C VAL A 696 9.20 -18.25 37.32
N GLU A 697 8.67 -18.15 38.55
CA GLU A 697 8.23 -19.31 39.31
C GLU A 697 7.15 -20.08 38.56
N HIS A 698 6.15 -19.39 38.02
CA HIS A 698 5.09 -20.01 37.22
C HIS A 698 5.60 -20.67 35.95
N LEU A 699 6.51 -20.02 35.24
CA LEU A 699 7.14 -20.55 34.03
C LEU A 699 7.82 -21.91 34.31
N VAL A 700 8.67 -21.96 35.35
CA VAL A 700 9.41 -23.19 35.73
C VAL A 700 8.47 -24.26 36.25
N ARG A 701 7.47 -23.92 37.09
CA ARG A 701 6.50 -24.88 37.60
C ARG A 701 5.60 -25.44 36.49
N ALA A 702 5.19 -24.61 35.50
CA ALA A 702 4.44 -25.09 34.35
C ALA A 702 5.26 -26.09 33.54
N TRP A 703 6.54 -25.80 33.27
CA TRP A 703 7.44 -26.74 32.65
C TRP A 703 7.57 -28.04 33.44
N ALA A 704 7.84 -28.00 34.76
CA ALA A 704 8.01 -29.15 35.63
C ALA A 704 6.75 -30.04 35.61
N ASN A 705 5.57 -29.42 35.72
CA ASN A 705 4.28 -30.13 35.67
C ASN A 705 4.09 -30.84 34.31
N SER A 706 4.42 -30.16 33.20
CA SER A 706 4.31 -30.76 31.86
C SER A 706 5.23 -31.96 31.65
N ARG A 707 6.28 -32.07 32.44
CA ARG A 707 7.26 -33.16 32.42
C ARG A 707 6.99 -34.22 33.49
N GLY A 708 5.93 -34.05 34.29
CA GLY A 708 5.56 -34.96 35.36
C GLY A 708 6.44 -34.89 36.61
N HIS A 709 7.19 -33.80 36.78
CA HIS A 709 7.91 -33.51 38.01
C HIS A 709 6.96 -32.93 39.06
N ASP A 710 7.23 -33.22 40.33
CA ASP A 710 6.54 -32.59 41.44
C ASP A 710 6.93 -31.11 41.50
N ILE A 711 5.94 -30.23 41.38
CA ILE A 711 6.12 -28.75 41.31
C ILE A 711 6.67 -28.14 42.60
N ASP A 712 6.50 -28.83 43.75
CA ASP A 712 6.98 -28.39 45.05
C ASP A 712 8.25 -29.15 45.52
N SER A 713 8.82 -30.00 44.67
CA SER A 713 10.03 -30.74 44.97
C SER A 713 11.27 -29.84 45.05
N ASP A 714 12.26 -30.23 45.86
CA ASP A 714 13.57 -29.55 45.92
C ASP A 714 14.23 -29.44 44.54
N TYR A 715 13.97 -30.42 43.66
CA TYR A 715 14.43 -30.42 42.28
C TYR A 715 13.83 -29.23 41.46
N THR A 716 12.52 -29.08 41.52
CA THR A 716 11.84 -27.95 40.83
C THR A 716 12.23 -26.61 41.44
N GLN A 717 12.30 -26.54 42.79
CA GLN A 717 12.71 -25.30 43.48
C GLN A 717 14.12 -24.87 43.15
N TYR A 718 15.04 -25.79 42.89
CA TYR A 718 16.39 -25.46 42.44
C TYR A 718 16.36 -24.63 41.15
N PHE A 719 15.57 -24.99 40.14
CA PHE A 719 15.42 -24.24 38.91
C PHE A 719 14.64 -22.91 39.07
N VAL A 720 13.64 -22.89 39.96
CA VAL A 720 12.93 -21.67 40.33
C VAL A 720 13.90 -20.63 40.86
N HIS A 721 14.71 -20.98 41.84
CA HIS A 721 15.70 -20.05 42.44
C HIS A 721 16.78 -19.62 41.42
N ALA A 722 17.26 -20.56 40.58
CA ALA A 722 18.22 -20.21 39.53
C ALA A 722 17.61 -19.22 38.51
N GLY A 723 16.35 -19.38 38.16
CA GLY A 723 15.62 -18.45 37.29
C GLY A 723 15.42 -17.09 37.93
N GLN A 724 14.96 -17.04 39.19
CA GLN A 724 14.75 -15.80 39.94
C GLN A 724 16.06 -14.98 40.11
N ASP A 725 17.18 -15.62 40.41
CA ASP A 725 18.48 -14.96 40.49
C ASP A 725 18.88 -14.33 39.13
N GLN A 726 18.59 -14.98 38.02
CA GLN A 726 18.92 -14.47 36.69
C GLN A 726 17.92 -13.41 36.19
N TYR A 727 16.67 -13.50 36.57
CA TYR A 727 15.70 -12.43 36.35
C TYR A 727 16.18 -11.13 37.04
N ASP A 728 16.60 -11.22 38.29
CA ASP A 728 17.13 -10.09 39.02
C ASP A 728 18.38 -9.49 38.36
N PHE A 729 19.25 -10.37 37.87
CA PHE A 729 20.44 -9.92 37.13
C PHE A 729 20.04 -9.17 35.86
N GLY A 730 19.22 -9.75 35.00
CA GLY A 730 18.79 -9.16 33.74
C GLY A 730 18.11 -7.80 33.96
N ARG A 731 17.18 -7.73 34.91
CA ARG A 731 16.44 -6.51 35.25
C ARG A 731 17.37 -5.38 35.74
N ASN A 732 18.19 -5.68 36.72
CA ASN A 732 19.09 -4.67 37.28
C ASN A 732 20.17 -4.24 36.27
N HIS A 733 20.66 -5.16 35.47
CA HIS A 733 21.64 -4.90 34.44
C HIS A 733 21.06 -3.91 33.41
N THR A 734 19.90 -4.19 32.82
CA THR A 734 19.24 -3.33 31.85
C THR A 734 18.88 -1.96 32.44
N LEU A 735 18.32 -1.92 33.66
CA LEU A 735 17.95 -0.68 34.31
C LEU A 735 19.19 0.22 34.58
N ASN A 736 20.31 -0.36 35.02
CA ASN A 736 21.56 0.38 35.24
C ASN A 736 22.13 0.90 33.92
N THR A 737 22.04 0.10 32.85
CA THR A 737 22.44 0.49 31.50
C THR A 737 21.70 1.75 31.04
N LEU A 738 20.37 1.72 31.08
CA LEU A 738 19.55 2.86 30.64
C LEU A 738 19.78 4.13 31.44
N ARG A 739 20.22 4.01 32.70
CA ARG A 739 20.50 5.15 33.59
C ARG A 739 21.93 5.67 33.49
N SER A 740 22.88 4.85 33.04
CA SER A 740 24.28 5.29 32.87
C SER A 740 24.48 6.24 31.70
N ASP A 741 23.54 6.24 30.73
CA ASP A 741 23.53 7.10 29.55
C ASP A 741 22.84 8.45 29.79
N ARG A 742 22.23 8.67 30.96
CA ARG A 742 21.62 9.94 31.39
C ARG A 742 22.53 10.66 32.36
#